data_ace3e89265595431b30bfb37693a2275
#
_entry.id   ace3e89265595431b30bfb37693a2275
#
_cell.length_a   1.000
_cell.length_b   1.000
_cell.length_c   1.000
_cell.angle_alpha   90.00
_cell.angle_beta   90.00
_cell.angle_gamma   90.00
#
_symmetry.space_group_name_H-M   'P 1'
#
loop_
_entity.id
_entity.type
_entity.pdbx_description
1 polymer ?
#
loop_
_entity_poly.entity_id
_entity_poly.type
_entity_poly.pdbx_seq_one_letter_code
_entity_poly.pdbx_strand_id
1 'polypeptide(L)'
;MSTLRNSDIETLSEEEAKRELEELARELAAHNLAYHTEDAPLVNDADYDALKKRNSAIEARFPKLKREDSPSDLVGARPSEKFGKITHKVAMLSLDNAFDDEDVEEFVTRIRRFLGLSSDEVVALTAEPKIDGLSASLRYEKGVLVSGATRGDGSTGEDITANLRTLDDIPERLLGDDIPDVVEVRGEVYMGKSDFLALNERMEAEGKQTYVNPRNTAAGSLRQLDPKVTATRPLKFFAYAWGEMSTMPQATQMQMVETFANWGFQVNPYMARFDDVAVLLAHYRQIDSDRAALEYDIDGVVYKVDRLDWQGRLGFVTKAPRWAIAHKFAAEQATTVLNDIEIQVGRTGALTPVAKVEPVSVGGVVVSNATLHNEDYIKGIGQDGQPLREGKDLRVGDTVVLQRAGDVIPQIVDLDLDKRPAGAMPFIYPSKCPACGSEARRDVNEKTGKQDAVRRCTGGLICPAQAIERLKHFVSRNAFDIEGLGAKQVEAFYEDGRIMNAADIFTLEERDKRSLKRLKDKEGFGETSVKNLFAAINEKRVIDLHRFIYGLGIRHIGDTTAKILARTYGSFEALREAGLLARDKESEAYSDLVNIDGIGEVAANALIEFLSEPHNLTVLDALSAEVTPLAPEIADASSPVAGKTVVFTGSLEKMTRDEAKAMAERLGAKVAGSVSKKTDLLVAGPGAGSKLKKAADLGVDTVDEDGWFELIG
;
A
#
# COMPACT_ATOMS: atom_id res chain seq x y z
N MET A 1 3.82 -20.59 -0.08
CA MET A 1 3.14 -19.94 -1.20
C MET A 1 2.43 -20.99 -2.01
N SER A 2 1.26 -20.67 -2.50
CA SER A 2 0.41 -21.65 -3.16
C SER A 2 0.93 -21.95 -4.56
N THR A 3 0.85 -23.22 -4.99
CA THR A 3 1.05 -23.64 -6.38
C THR A 3 0.07 -22.94 -7.35
N LEU A 4 -0.76 -22.02 -6.82
CA LEU A 4 -1.78 -21.30 -7.57
C LEU A 4 -1.24 -20.01 -8.21
N ARG A 5 -0.06 -19.51 -7.75
CA ARG A 5 0.48 -18.22 -8.20
C ARG A 5 0.74 -18.14 -9.72
N ASN A 6 1.15 -19.27 -10.32
CA ASN A 6 1.40 -19.39 -11.77
C ASN A 6 0.32 -20.19 -12.50
N SER A 7 -0.73 -20.65 -11.80
CA SER A 7 -1.88 -21.24 -12.45
C SER A 7 -2.59 -20.16 -13.26
N ASP A 8 -3.04 -20.53 -14.45
CA ASP A 8 -3.90 -19.66 -15.24
C ASP A 8 -5.11 -19.27 -14.38
N ILE A 9 -5.34 -17.96 -14.22
CA ILE A 9 -6.43 -17.43 -13.42
C ILE A 9 -7.78 -18.02 -13.88
N GLU A 10 -7.90 -18.30 -15.20
CA GLU A 10 -9.09 -18.91 -15.78
C GLU A 10 -9.33 -20.35 -15.29
N THR A 11 -8.32 -21.03 -14.77
CA THR A 11 -8.43 -22.42 -14.27
C THR A 11 -8.66 -22.52 -12.76
N LEU A 12 -8.53 -21.40 -12.01
CA LEU A 12 -8.69 -21.39 -10.56
C LEU A 12 -10.13 -21.72 -10.15
N SER A 13 -10.27 -22.63 -9.20
CA SER A 13 -11.53 -22.80 -8.46
C SER A 13 -11.74 -21.66 -7.45
N GLU A 14 -12.96 -21.42 -7.01
CA GLU A 14 -13.28 -20.38 -6.03
C GLU A 14 -12.51 -20.55 -4.71
N GLU A 15 -12.26 -21.80 -4.26
CA GLU A 15 -11.47 -22.08 -3.06
C GLU A 15 -9.97 -21.82 -3.27
N GLU A 16 -9.47 -22.07 -4.46
CA GLU A 16 -8.07 -21.79 -4.81
C GLU A 16 -7.83 -20.27 -4.94
N ALA A 17 -8.73 -19.57 -5.62
CA ALA A 17 -8.72 -18.12 -5.73
C ALA A 17 -8.75 -17.44 -4.35
N LYS A 18 -9.61 -17.90 -3.45
CA LYS A 18 -9.69 -17.43 -2.07
C LYS A 18 -8.37 -17.56 -1.33
N ARG A 19 -7.75 -18.73 -1.41
CA ARG A 19 -6.44 -18.98 -0.75
C ARG A 19 -5.34 -18.11 -1.33
N GLU A 20 -5.32 -17.93 -2.62
CA GLU A 20 -4.30 -17.12 -3.27
C GLU A 20 -4.44 -15.63 -2.92
N LEU A 21 -5.66 -15.10 -2.88
CA LEU A 21 -5.92 -13.74 -2.41
C LEU A 21 -5.46 -13.53 -0.96
N GLU A 22 -5.61 -14.54 -0.10
CA GLU A 22 -5.13 -14.49 1.28
C GLU A 22 -3.60 -14.44 1.38
N GLU A 23 -2.91 -15.16 0.50
CA GLU A 23 -1.45 -15.15 0.44
C GLU A 23 -0.92 -13.86 -0.16
N LEU A 24 -1.53 -13.39 -1.25
CA LEU A 24 -1.19 -12.13 -1.91
C LEU A 24 -1.35 -10.94 -0.97
N ALA A 25 -2.44 -10.89 -0.21
CA ALA A 25 -2.66 -9.81 0.74
C ALA A 25 -1.60 -9.76 1.85
N ARG A 26 -1.17 -10.92 2.35
CA ARG A 26 -0.09 -10.99 3.36
C ARG A 26 1.25 -10.53 2.81
N GLU A 27 1.58 -10.99 1.62
CA GLU A 27 2.85 -10.72 0.97
C GLU A 27 2.97 -9.25 0.59
N LEU A 28 1.97 -8.70 -0.06
CA LEU A 28 1.92 -7.30 -0.46
C LEU A 28 1.86 -6.34 0.74
N ALA A 29 1.21 -6.71 1.85
CA ALA A 29 1.21 -5.90 3.07
C ALA A 29 2.60 -5.85 3.73
N ALA A 30 3.33 -6.98 3.76
CA ALA A 30 4.71 -7.00 4.25
C ALA A 30 5.63 -6.14 3.38
N HIS A 31 5.41 -6.17 2.08
CA HIS A 31 6.17 -5.40 1.11
C HIS A 31 5.90 -3.88 1.21
N ASN A 32 4.63 -3.48 1.38
CA ASN A 32 4.28 -2.07 1.62
C ASN A 32 4.95 -1.50 2.89
N LEU A 33 5.03 -2.30 3.94
CA LEU A 33 5.66 -1.87 5.19
C LEU A 33 7.15 -1.60 5.00
N ALA A 34 7.85 -2.51 4.37
CA ALA A 34 9.28 -2.40 4.11
C ALA A 34 9.61 -1.24 3.15
N TYR A 35 8.79 -1.02 2.13
CA TYR A 35 8.97 0.03 1.13
C TYR A 35 8.76 1.44 1.68
N HIS A 36 7.64 1.65 2.38
CA HIS A 36 7.23 2.99 2.78
C HIS A 36 7.74 3.42 4.16
N THR A 37 8.20 2.47 4.99
CA THR A 37 8.51 2.73 6.41
C THR A 37 9.98 2.51 6.76
N GLU A 38 10.66 1.57 6.11
CA GLU A 38 12.00 1.15 6.52
C GLU A 38 13.10 1.59 5.55
N ASP A 39 12.75 2.25 4.41
CA ASP A 39 13.67 2.55 3.29
C ASP A 39 14.47 1.30 2.85
N ALA A 40 13.97 0.11 3.20
CA ALA A 40 14.56 -1.19 2.95
C ALA A 40 13.52 -2.11 2.31
N PRO A 41 13.16 -1.87 1.03
CA PRO A 41 12.17 -2.67 0.33
C PRO A 41 12.54 -4.16 0.29
N LEU A 42 11.57 -5.06 0.53
CA LEU A 42 11.73 -6.52 0.57
C LEU A 42 11.39 -7.25 -0.74
N VAL A 43 10.75 -6.59 -1.73
CA VAL A 43 10.48 -7.06 -3.11
C VAL A 43 10.67 -5.93 -4.11
N ASN A 44 10.96 -6.24 -5.38
CA ASN A 44 11.04 -5.23 -6.43
C ASN A 44 9.62 -4.79 -6.88
N ASP A 45 9.52 -3.62 -7.54
CA ASP A 45 8.24 -3.09 -8.02
C ASP A 45 7.57 -4.03 -9.03
N ALA A 46 8.30 -4.72 -9.90
CA ALA A 46 7.70 -5.65 -10.86
C ALA A 46 7.08 -6.87 -10.17
N ASP A 47 7.75 -7.44 -9.16
CA ASP A 47 7.16 -8.53 -8.38
C ASP A 47 6.03 -8.03 -7.49
N TYR A 48 6.21 -6.86 -6.86
CA TYR A 48 5.15 -6.21 -6.12
C TYR A 48 3.95 -5.94 -7.03
N ASP A 49 4.21 -5.41 -8.21
CA ASP A 49 3.19 -5.10 -9.20
C ASP A 49 2.62 -6.36 -9.87
N ALA A 50 3.43 -7.40 -10.10
CA ALA A 50 2.94 -8.72 -10.55
C ALA A 50 2.04 -9.39 -9.51
N LEU A 51 2.43 -9.33 -8.23
CA LEU A 51 1.59 -9.78 -7.13
C LEU A 51 0.29 -8.97 -7.05
N LYS A 52 0.37 -7.66 -7.25
CA LYS A 52 -0.78 -6.75 -7.25
C LYS A 52 -1.67 -6.99 -8.45
N LYS A 53 -1.10 -7.14 -9.66
CA LYS A 53 -1.81 -7.48 -10.89
C LYS A 53 -2.55 -8.81 -10.75
N ARG A 54 -1.87 -9.84 -10.23
CA ARG A 54 -2.47 -11.14 -9.99
C ARG A 54 -3.58 -11.08 -8.94
N ASN A 55 -3.37 -10.33 -7.84
CA ASN A 55 -4.42 -10.09 -6.84
C ASN A 55 -5.66 -9.46 -7.48
N SER A 56 -5.46 -8.40 -8.26
CA SER A 56 -6.55 -7.68 -8.94
C SER A 56 -7.25 -8.54 -9.98
N ALA A 57 -6.53 -9.38 -10.72
CA ALA A 57 -7.10 -10.25 -11.73
C ALA A 57 -7.94 -11.39 -11.09
N ILE A 58 -7.49 -11.96 -9.97
CA ILE A 58 -8.26 -12.93 -9.20
C ILE A 58 -9.51 -12.26 -8.60
N GLU A 59 -9.39 -11.05 -8.07
CA GLU A 59 -10.51 -10.27 -7.54
C GLU A 59 -11.53 -9.93 -8.63
N ALA A 60 -11.08 -9.59 -9.84
CA ALA A 60 -11.95 -9.31 -10.98
C ALA A 60 -12.76 -10.54 -11.42
N ARG A 61 -12.12 -11.73 -11.45
CA ARG A 61 -12.80 -12.97 -11.80
C ARG A 61 -13.73 -13.49 -10.69
N PHE A 62 -13.32 -13.32 -9.44
CA PHE A 62 -14.07 -13.74 -8.26
C PHE A 62 -14.42 -12.55 -7.36
N PRO A 63 -15.30 -11.63 -7.79
CA PRO A 63 -15.57 -10.39 -7.04
C PRO A 63 -16.07 -10.61 -5.61
N LYS A 64 -16.70 -11.76 -5.36
CA LYS A 64 -17.15 -12.15 -4.02
C LYS A 64 -16.02 -12.57 -3.08
N LEU A 65 -14.84 -12.84 -3.61
CA LEU A 65 -13.64 -13.22 -2.86
C LEU A 65 -12.71 -12.04 -2.65
N LYS A 66 -13.01 -10.86 -3.22
CA LYS A 66 -12.21 -9.67 -3.00
C LYS A 66 -12.13 -9.40 -1.52
N ARG A 67 -10.90 -9.34 -1.00
CA ARG A 67 -10.61 -9.09 0.41
C ARG A 67 -10.59 -7.59 0.64
N GLU A 68 -11.02 -7.18 1.82
CA GLU A 68 -10.96 -5.79 2.24
C GLU A 68 -9.56 -5.34 2.66
N ASP A 69 -8.70 -6.26 3.08
CA ASP A 69 -7.28 -6.02 3.23
C ASP A 69 -6.53 -6.26 1.92
N SER A 70 -7.23 -6.19 0.80
CA SER A 70 -6.62 -6.31 -0.50
C SER A 70 -5.51 -5.28 -0.63
N PRO A 71 -4.29 -5.71 -0.95
CA PRO A 71 -3.19 -4.79 -1.26
C PRO A 71 -3.53 -3.88 -2.44
N SER A 72 -4.53 -4.28 -3.24
CA SER A 72 -5.13 -3.39 -4.24
C SER A 72 -5.64 -2.09 -3.64
N ASP A 73 -5.83 -1.93 -2.36
CA ASP A 73 -6.46 -0.78 -1.70
C ASP A 73 -5.53 0.15 -0.85
N LEU A 74 -4.19 0.03 -0.79
CA LEU A 74 -3.29 0.87 0.02
C LEU A 74 -2.56 1.98 -0.78
N VAL A 75 -2.56 3.21 -0.35
CA VAL A 75 -1.89 4.37 -0.97
C VAL A 75 -0.83 4.93 -0.03
N GLY A 76 0.41 5.07 -0.51
CA GLY A 76 1.49 5.84 0.09
C GLY A 76 1.82 5.61 1.58
N ALA A 77 2.71 6.43 2.12
CA ALA A 77 3.09 6.44 3.54
C ALA A 77 2.46 7.61 4.30
N ARG A 78 2.14 7.43 5.58
CA ARG A 78 1.61 8.51 6.44
C ARG A 78 2.66 9.61 6.67
N PRO A 79 2.21 10.88 6.85
CA PRO A 79 3.09 11.99 7.14
C PRO A 79 3.84 11.83 8.47
N SER A 80 5.10 12.26 8.51
CA SER A 80 5.89 12.33 9.74
C SER A 80 5.33 13.41 10.69
N GLU A 81 5.46 13.19 12.00
CA GLU A 81 5.01 14.16 13.01
C GLU A 81 5.93 15.39 13.16
N LYS A 82 7.08 15.38 12.48
CA LYS A 82 8.02 16.51 12.46
C LYS A 82 7.52 17.70 11.68
N PHE A 83 6.55 17.46 10.79
CA PHE A 83 5.90 18.47 9.96
C PHE A 83 4.44 18.63 10.35
N GLY A 84 3.90 19.82 10.16
CA GLY A 84 2.44 20.03 10.18
C GLY A 84 1.75 19.03 9.23
N LYS A 85 0.49 18.75 9.46
CA LYS A 85 -0.29 17.83 8.62
C LYS A 85 -1.32 18.62 7.81
N ILE A 86 -1.44 18.28 6.52
CA ILE A 86 -2.44 18.86 5.61
C ILE A 86 -3.32 17.72 5.10
N THR A 87 -4.63 17.83 5.31
CA THR A 87 -5.61 16.88 4.76
C THR A 87 -5.97 17.30 3.33
N HIS A 88 -5.79 16.36 2.38
CA HIS A 88 -6.16 16.56 0.99
C HIS A 88 -7.68 16.56 0.82
N LYS A 89 -8.25 17.61 0.23
CA LYS A 89 -9.69 17.65 -0.09
C LYS A 89 -10.09 16.62 -1.14
N VAL A 90 -9.24 16.42 -2.11
CA VAL A 90 -9.32 15.33 -3.08
C VAL A 90 -8.15 14.40 -2.81
N ALA A 91 -8.39 13.11 -2.58
CA ALA A 91 -7.34 12.16 -2.26
C ALA A 91 -6.24 12.11 -3.34
N MET A 92 -4.97 11.96 -2.91
CA MET A 92 -3.83 11.72 -3.81
C MET A 92 -3.62 10.21 -3.96
N LEU A 93 -4.28 9.63 -4.94
CA LEU A 93 -4.30 8.19 -5.16
C LEU A 93 -3.03 7.68 -5.86
N SER A 94 -2.84 6.37 -5.84
CA SER A 94 -1.86 5.67 -6.67
C SER A 94 -2.39 5.48 -8.09
N LEU A 95 -1.61 4.83 -8.96
CA LEU A 95 -2.03 4.40 -10.28
C LEU A 95 -1.99 2.87 -10.34
N ASP A 96 -2.89 2.27 -11.11
CA ASP A 96 -2.73 0.89 -11.53
C ASP A 96 -1.60 0.80 -12.55
N ASN A 97 -0.99 -0.38 -12.68
CA ASN A 97 0.14 -0.58 -13.57
C ASN A 97 -0.25 -1.43 -14.79
N ALA A 98 0.37 -1.11 -15.92
CA ALA A 98 0.48 -1.94 -17.11
C ALA A 98 1.96 -2.32 -17.31
N PHE A 99 2.23 -3.53 -17.78
CA PHE A 99 3.59 -4.03 -17.98
C PHE A 99 3.86 -4.42 -19.43
N ASP A 100 2.82 -4.54 -20.22
CA ASP A 100 2.85 -4.87 -21.63
C ASP A 100 1.78 -4.09 -22.41
N ASP A 101 1.84 -4.19 -23.73
CA ASP A 101 0.91 -3.51 -24.62
C ASP A 101 -0.53 -4.02 -24.43
N GLU A 102 -0.71 -5.31 -24.13
CA GLU A 102 -2.00 -5.96 -23.91
C GLU A 102 -2.70 -5.39 -22.68
N ASP A 103 -1.99 -5.09 -21.62
CA ASP A 103 -2.53 -4.44 -20.42
C ASP A 103 -3.12 -3.05 -20.75
N VAL A 104 -2.48 -2.31 -21.66
CA VAL A 104 -2.95 -0.99 -22.11
C VAL A 104 -4.20 -1.12 -22.99
N GLU A 105 -4.25 -2.10 -23.87
CA GLU A 105 -5.42 -2.40 -24.70
C GLU A 105 -6.61 -2.84 -23.83
N GLU A 106 -6.35 -3.65 -22.81
CA GLU A 106 -7.36 -4.05 -21.83
C GLU A 106 -7.86 -2.86 -21.01
N PHE A 107 -6.99 -1.94 -20.62
CA PHE A 107 -7.39 -0.69 -19.96
C PHE A 107 -8.39 0.10 -20.79
N VAL A 108 -8.13 0.30 -22.08
CA VAL A 108 -9.07 0.98 -23.00
C VAL A 108 -10.36 0.19 -23.16
N THR A 109 -10.29 -1.14 -23.21
CA THR A 109 -11.46 -2.01 -23.28
C THR A 109 -12.33 -1.90 -22.02
N ARG A 110 -11.72 -1.83 -20.84
CA ARG A 110 -12.43 -1.59 -19.57
C ARG A 110 -13.13 -0.24 -19.54
N ILE A 111 -12.48 0.82 -20.04
CA ILE A 111 -13.09 2.15 -20.16
C ILE A 111 -14.34 2.09 -21.05
N ARG A 112 -14.23 1.48 -22.26
CA ARG A 112 -15.34 1.34 -23.17
C ARG A 112 -16.51 0.60 -22.55
N ARG A 113 -16.23 -0.52 -21.88
CA ARG A 113 -17.25 -1.33 -21.18
C ARG A 113 -17.93 -0.55 -20.08
N PHE A 114 -17.15 0.17 -19.27
CA PHE A 114 -17.68 0.91 -18.12
C PHE A 114 -18.61 2.06 -18.56
N LEU A 115 -18.19 2.81 -19.60
CA LEU A 115 -18.92 3.96 -20.09
C LEU A 115 -20.06 3.58 -21.08
N GLY A 116 -20.15 2.30 -21.50
CA GLY A 116 -21.10 1.82 -22.48
C GLY A 116 -20.83 2.35 -23.90
N LEU A 117 -19.56 2.59 -24.25
CA LEU A 117 -19.17 3.13 -25.55
C LEU A 117 -19.20 2.06 -26.63
N SER A 118 -19.52 2.47 -27.86
CA SER A 118 -19.41 1.61 -29.05
C SER A 118 -17.95 1.32 -29.39
N SER A 119 -17.70 0.27 -30.20
CA SER A 119 -16.35 -0.08 -30.68
C SER A 119 -15.67 1.05 -31.46
N ASP A 120 -16.47 1.89 -32.11
CA ASP A 120 -16.02 2.93 -33.04
C ASP A 120 -15.80 4.29 -32.36
N GLU A 121 -16.20 4.42 -31.09
CA GLU A 121 -16.03 5.66 -30.34
C GLU A 121 -14.60 5.81 -29.87
N VAL A 122 -13.97 6.95 -30.19
CA VAL A 122 -12.57 7.22 -29.86
C VAL A 122 -12.40 7.47 -28.37
N VAL A 123 -11.55 6.67 -27.71
CA VAL A 123 -11.09 6.92 -26.34
C VAL A 123 -9.75 7.65 -26.43
N ALA A 124 -9.80 8.97 -26.46
CA ALA A 124 -8.59 9.79 -26.47
C ALA A 124 -7.85 9.68 -25.12
N LEU A 125 -6.56 9.43 -25.17
CA LEU A 125 -5.66 9.35 -24.03
C LEU A 125 -4.56 10.38 -24.12
N THR A 126 -4.15 10.94 -23.00
CA THR A 126 -2.86 11.63 -22.88
C THR A 126 -1.80 10.65 -22.40
N ALA A 127 -0.55 10.88 -22.81
CA ALA A 127 0.63 10.17 -22.33
C ALA A 127 1.63 11.17 -21.76
N GLU A 128 2.17 10.88 -20.60
CA GLU A 128 3.19 11.68 -19.93
C GLU A 128 4.26 10.79 -19.30
N PRO A 129 5.56 11.14 -19.34
CA PRO A 129 6.59 10.41 -18.63
C PRO A 129 6.29 10.33 -17.13
N LYS A 130 6.40 9.13 -16.58
CA LYS A 130 6.30 8.90 -15.13
C LYS A 130 7.61 9.24 -14.45
N ILE A 131 7.70 10.48 -13.95
CA ILE A 131 8.89 10.98 -13.30
C ILE A 131 9.14 10.22 -12.01
N ASP A 132 10.38 9.83 -11.78
CA ASP A 132 10.82 9.16 -10.56
C ASP A 132 11.26 10.17 -9.50
N GLY A 133 10.31 10.65 -8.71
CA GLY A 133 10.49 11.71 -7.74
C GLY A 133 9.59 11.59 -6.52
N LEU A 134 9.18 12.72 -5.98
CA LEU A 134 8.24 12.84 -4.85
C LEU A 134 7.03 13.69 -5.25
N SER A 135 5.84 13.10 -5.18
CA SER A 135 4.60 13.82 -5.50
C SER A 135 4.31 14.90 -4.45
N ALA A 136 3.97 16.09 -4.93
CA ALA A 136 3.57 17.22 -4.11
C ALA A 136 2.25 17.83 -4.62
N SER A 137 1.48 18.37 -3.67
CA SER A 137 0.25 19.13 -3.91
C SER A 137 0.45 20.56 -3.47
N LEU A 138 0.12 21.51 -4.32
CA LEU A 138 0.31 22.96 -4.17
C LEU A 138 -1.07 23.63 -4.20
N ARG A 139 -1.47 24.25 -3.09
CA ARG A 139 -2.74 24.98 -2.99
C ARG A 139 -2.53 26.47 -3.19
N TYR A 140 -3.28 27.01 -4.13
CA TYR A 140 -3.36 28.44 -4.41
C TYR A 140 -4.76 28.95 -4.06
N GLU A 141 -4.80 30.11 -3.45
CA GLU A 141 -6.03 30.86 -3.21
C GLU A 141 -5.91 32.25 -3.85
N LYS A 142 -6.85 32.60 -4.72
CA LYS A 142 -6.81 33.84 -5.53
C LYS A 142 -5.45 34.00 -6.25
N GLY A 143 -4.94 32.90 -6.78
CA GLY A 143 -3.68 32.86 -7.51
C GLY A 143 -2.40 32.94 -6.66
N VAL A 144 -2.48 32.95 -5.31
CA VAL A 144 -1.30 33.00 -4.43
C VAL A 144 -1.10 31.66 -3.76
N LEU A 145 0.13 31.16 -3.71
CA LEU A 145 0.50 29.91 -3.03
C LEU A 145 0.28 30.07 -1.52
N VAL A 146 -0.63 29.27 -0.96
CA VAL A 146 -0.96 29.30 0.48
C VAL A 146 -0.41 28.09 1.23
N SER A 147 -0.41 26.91 0.62
CA SER A 147 0.12 25.71 1.25
C SER A 147 0.62 24.68 0.23
N GLY A 148 1.53 23.82 0.67
CA GLY A 148 2.03 22.71 -0.11
C GLY A 148 2.29 21.50 0.76
N ALA A 149 1.91 20.30 0.27
CA ALA A 149 1.97 19.06 1.02
C ALA A 149 2.54 17.91 0.22
N THR A 150 3.16 16.94 0.90
CA THR A 150 3.48 15.64 0.31
C THR A 150 2.21 14.82 0.11
N ARG A 151 2.26 13.76 -0.71
CA ARG A 151 1.15 12.82 -0.86
C ARG A 151 0.73 12.19 0.47
N GLY A 152 1.72 11.86 1.33
CA GLY A 152 1.47 11.16 2.58
C GLY A 152 0.82 9.79 2.36
N ASP A 153 -0.25 9.51 3.09
CA ASP A 153 -1.06 8.29 2.95
C ASP A 153 -2.20 8.43 1.91
N GLY A 154 -2.14 9.49 1.11
CA GLY A 154 -3.14 9.82 0.11
C GLY A 154 -4.30 10.66 0.62
N SER A 155 -4.63 10.62 1.90
CA SER A 155 -5.62 11.49 2.56
C SER A 155 -4.99 12.64 3.33
N THR A 156 -3.81 12.43 3.91
CA THR A 156 -3.08 13.42 4.71
C THR A 156 -1.61 13.41 4.33
N GLY A 157 -1.07 14.59 4.04
CA GLY A 157 0.34 14.83 3.71
C GLY A 157 1.08 15.63 4.77
N GLU A 158 2.40 15.69 4.67
CA GLU A 158 3.27 16.56 5.46
C GLU A 158 3.22 17.98 4.89
N ASP A 159 3.05 18.97 5.75
CA ASP A 159 3.16 20.38 5.35
C ASP A 159 4.63 20.73 5.05
N ILE A 160 4.92 20.89 3.78
CA ILE A 160 6.23 21.27 3.25
C ILE A 160 6.20 22.60 2.51
N THR A 161 5.25 23.46 2.84
CA THR A 161 5.01 24.74 2.18
C THR A 161 6.28 25.59 2.10
N ALA A 162 6.99 25.73 3.23
CA ALA A 162 8.20 26.54 3.29
C ALA A 162 9.34 25.98 2.42
N ASN A 163 9.41 24.65 2.28
CA ASN A 163 10.40 23.98 1.43
C ASN A 163 10.05 24.16 -0.05
N LEU A 164 8.78 23.94 -0.44
CA LEU A 164 8.34 24.10 -1.82
C LEU A 164 8.50 25.53 -2.36
N ARG A 165 8.37 26.54 -1.51
CA ARG A 165 8.63 27.94 -1.86
C ARG A 165 10.09 28.23 -2.23
N THR A 166 11.02 27.32 -1.94
CA THR A 166 12.42 27.48 -2.33
C THR A 166 12.74 26.96 -3.74
N LEU A 167 11.75 26.35 -4.42
CA LEU A 167 11.91 25.82 -5.76
C LEU A 167 11.52 26.87 -6.80
N ASP A 168 12.44 27.20 -7.71
CA ASP A 168 12.23 28.24 -8.75
C ASP A 168 11.12 27.85 -9.76
N ASP A 169 10.86 26.55 -9.95
CA ASP A 169 9.82 26.01 -10.86
C ASP A 169 8.40 26.14 -10.27
N ILE A 170 8.26 26.58 -9.01
CA ILE A 170 6.98 26.73 -8.34
C ILE A 170 6.64 28.23 -8.22
N PRO A 171 5.68 28.75 -9.00
CA PRO A 171 5.32 30.15 -8.94
C PRO A 171 4.66 30.50 -7.59
N GLU A 172 5.14 31.53 -6.91
CA GLU A 172 4.50 32.12 -5.72
C GLU A 172 3.11 32.68 -6.05
N ARG A 173 2.92 33.12 -7.31
CA ARG A 173 1.66 33.62 -7.84
C ARG A 173 1.47 33.08 -9.25
N LEU A 174 0.28 32.52 -9.49
CA LEU A 174 -0.12 32.06 -10.82
C LEU A 174 -0.22 33.24 -11.79
N LEU A 175 0.15 33.00 -13.03
CA LEU A 175 0.07 33.97 -14.13
C LEU A 175 -1.29 33.89 -14.84
N GLY A 176 -1.79 35.03 -15.36
CA GLY A 176 -3.06 35.11 -16.10
C GLY A 176 -4.19 35.73 -15.29
N ASP A 177 -5.31 36.01 -15.96
CA ASP A 177 -6.44 36.76 -15.40
C ASP A 177 -7.62 35.84 -14.99
N ASP A 178 -7.76 34.65 -15.63
CA ASP A 178 -8.86 33.72 -15.42
C ASP A 178 -8.45 32.57 -14.45
N ILE A 179 -7.92 32.92 -13.28
CA ILE A 179 -7.49 31.95 -12.28
C ILE A 179 -8.66 31.66 -11.34
N PRO A 180 -9.06 30.38 -11.12
CA PRO A 180 -10.07 30.03 -10.15
C PRO A 180 -9.71 30.48 -8.72
N ASP A 181 -10.70 30.79 -7.88
CA ASP A 181 -10.47 31.25 -6.51
C ASP A 181 -9.66 30.25 -5.67
N VAL A 182 -9.88 28.96 -5.90
CA VAL A 182 -9.11 27.86 -5.30
C VAL A 182 -8.58 26.96 -6.42
N VAL A 183 -7.27 26.72 -6.40
CA VAL A 183 -6.56 25.83 -7.32
C VAL A 183 -5.59 24.97 -6.53
N GLU A 184 -5.69 23.66 -6.66
CA GLU A 184 -4.72 22.72 -6.16
C GLU A 184 -4.00 22.06 -7.34
N VAL A 185 -2.72 22.42 -7.56
CA VAL A 185 -1.86 21.83 -8.61
C VAL A 185 -1.05 20.70 -8.01
N ARG A 186 -0.97 19.58 -8.72
CA ARG A 186 -0.18 18.41 -8.34
C ARG A 186 0.91 18.15 -9.35
N GLY A 187 2.06 17.75 -8.85
CA GLY A 187 3.22 17.49 -9.68
C GLY A 187 4.25 16.64 -8.96
N GLU A 188 5.37 16.41 -9.65
CA GLU A 188 6.49 15.66 -9.11
C GLU A 188 7.66 16.56 -8.86
N VAL A 189 8.20 16.53 -7.62
CA VAL A 189 9.48 17.13 -7.27
C VAL A 189 10.58 16.12 -7.56
N TYR A 190 11.59 16.51 -8.32
CA TYR A 190 12.68 15.65 -8.73
C TYR A 190 14.04 16.35 -8.70
N MET A 191 15.11 15.58 -8.83
CA MET A 191 16.47 16.09 -8.99
C MET A 191 17.02 15.64 -10.33
N GLY A 192 17.62 16.55 -11.09
CA GLY A 192 18.27 16.23 -12.35
C GLY A 192 19.49 15.33 -12.18
N LYS A 193 19.81 14.49 -13.18
CA LYS A 193 20.97 13.59 -13.15
C LYS A 193 22.29 14.35 -13.02
N SER A 194 22.48 15.38 -13.81
CA SER A 194 23.65 16.27 -13.73
C SER A 194 23.73 16.98 -12.37
N ASP A 195 22.60 17.44 -11.85
CA ASP A 195 22.50 18.11 -10.55
C ASP A 195 22.84 17.15 -9.39
N PHE A 196 22.40 15.90 -9.49
CA PHE A 196 22.70 14.85 -8.51
C PHE A 196 24.19 14.51 -8.48
N LEU A 197 24.82 14.37 -9.66
CA LEU A 197 26.27 14.13 -9.74
C LEU A 197 27.07 15.28 -9.13
N ALA A 198 26.76 16.52 -9.49
CA ALA A 198 27.43 17.72 -8.94
C ALA A 198 27.22 17.84 -7.41
N LEU A 199 26.05 17.44 -6.92
CA LEU A 199 25.79 17.40 -5.47
C LEU A 199 26.69 16.37 -4.78
N ASN A 200 26.83 15.16 -5.33
CA ASN A 200 27.68 14.12 -4.77
C ASN A 200 29.18 14.47 -4.81
N GLU A 201 29.66 15.07 -5.89
CA GLU A 201 31.04 15.59 -5.98
C GLU A 201 31.33 16.62 -4.87
N ARG A 202 30.37 17.52 -4.61
CA ARG A 202 30.47 18.49 -3.52
C ARG A 202 30.48 17.81 -2.14
N MET A 203 29.63 16.81 -1.92
CA MET A 203 29.58 16.06 -0.65
C MET A 203 30.88 15.31 -0.40
N GLU A 204 31.46 14.69 -1.44
CA GLU A 204 32.74 14.00 -1.37
C GLU A 204 33.87 14.97 -1.05
N ALA A 205 33.93 16.13 -1.72
CA ALA A 205 34.92 17.18 -1.46
C ALA A 205 34.86 17.73 -0.03
N GLU A 206 33.66 17.73 0.58
CA GLU A 206 33.42 18.11 1.97
C GLU A 206 33.68 16.96 2.97
N GLY A 207 34.06 15.77 2.52
CA GLY A 207 34.25 14.58 3.36
C GLY A 207 32.95 14.04 3.98
N LYS A 208 31.80 14.32 3.37
CA LYS A 208 30.49 13.86 3.78
C LYS A 208 30.08 12.63 2.99
N GLN A 209 29.11 11.87 3.53
CA GLN A 209 28.55 10.72 2.84
C GLN A 209 27.79 11.17 1.58
N THR A 210 28.04 10.49 0.47
CA THR A 210 27.36 10.69 -0.80
C THR A 210 25.95 10.07 -0.78
N TYR A 211 25.08 10.57 -1.62
CA TYR A 211 23.72 10.07 -1.80
C TYR A 211 23.70 8.92 -2.80
N VAL A 212 22.70 8.02 -2.66
CA VAL A 212 22.64 6.77 -3.41
C VAL A 212 21.86 6.91 -4.73
N ASN A 213 20.76 7.66 -4.75
CA ASN A 213 19.99 7.90 -5.96
C ASN A 213 19.29 9.28 -5.95
N PRO A 214 18.92 9.81 -7.15
CA PRO A 214 18.26 11.12 -7.28
C PRO A 214 16.93 11.21 -6.56
N ARG A 215 16.06 10.18 -6.65
CA ARG A 215 14.72 10.15 -6.04
C ARG A 215 14.75 10.30 -4.52
N ASN A 216 15.52 9.43 -3.83
CA ASN A 216 15.62 9.47 -2.37
C ASN A 216 16.31 10.77 -1.92
N THR A 217 17.25 11.26 -2.71
CA THR A 217 17.91 12.55 -2.46
C THR A 217 16.93 13.70 -2.59
N ALA A 218 16.08 13.70 -3.60
CA ALA A 218 15.01 14.70 -3.75
C ALA A 218 14.02 14.64 -2.59
N ALA A 219 13.53 13.44 -2.24
CA ALA A 219 12.61 13.24 -1.12
C ALA A 219 13.20 13.71 0.22
N GLY A 220 14.44 13.31 0.52
CA GLY A 220 15.16 13.73 1.73
C GLY A 220 15.48 15.23 1.75
N SER A 221 15.79 15.80 0.61
CA SER A 221 16.08 17.24 0.48
C SER A 221 14.84 18.11 0.63
N LEU A 222 13.70 17.64 0.14
CA LEU A 222 12.43 18.37 0.27
C LEU A 222 11.86 18.29 1.70
N ARG A 223 12.14 17.23 2.44
CA ARG A 223 11.64 16.98 3.80
C ARG A 223 12.65 17.42 4.88
N GLN A 224 13.28 18.59 4.69
CA GLN A 224 14.17 19.21 5.67
C GLN A 224 13.40 20.14 6.59
N LEU A 225 13.66 20.08 7.90
CA LEU A 225 13.03 20.97 8.88
C LEU A 225 13.45 22.44 8.68
N ASP A 226 14.68 22.69 8.21
CA ASP A 226 15.11 24.03 7.82
C ASP A 226 15.01 24.18 6.29
N PRO A 227 14.10 25.01 5.78
CA PRO A 227 13.94 25.26 4.34
C PRO A 227 15.20 25.80 3.66
N LYS A 228 16.11 26.42 4.43
CA LYS A 228 17.40 26.88 3.89
C LYS A 228 18.25 25.72 3.37
N VAL A 229 18.15 24.54 3.98
CA VAL A 229 18.84 23.36 3.49
C VAL A 229 18.23 22.92 2.15
N THR A 230 16.89 22.92 2.04
CA THR A 230 16.19 22.64 0.76
C THR A 230 16.60 23.64 -0.32
N ALA A 231 16.70 24.91 0.00
CA ALA A 231 17.13 25.97 -0.94
C ALA A 231 18.55 25.75 -1.52
N THR A 232 19.41 24.98 -0.85
CA THR A 232 20.72 24.61 -1.40
C THR A 232 20.71 23.40 -2.33
N ARG A 233 19.54 22.80 -2.53
CA ARG A 233 19.36 21.59 -3.33
C ARG A 233 18.74 21.95 -4.68
N PRO A 234 19.27 21.43 -5.79
CA PRO A 234 18.77 21.74 -7.15
C PRO A 234 17.51 20.90 -7.45
N LEU A 235 16.46 21.14 -6.68
CA LEU A 235 15.16 20.49 -6.88
C LEU A 235 14.38 21.19 -7.98
N LYS A 236 13.65 20.40 -8.79
CA LYS A 236 12.81 20.85 -9.90
C LYS A 236 11.40 20.30 -9.74
N PHE A 237 10.44 20.86 -10.48
CA PHE A 237 9.04 20.47 -10.38
C PHE A 237 8.38 20.39 -11.76
N PHE A 238 7.66 19.29 -12.05
CA PHE A 238 6.75 19.19 -13.19
C PHE A 238 5.29 19.08 -12.71
N ALA A 239 4.42 19.96 -13.20
CA ALA A 239 2.98 19.87 -12.97
C ALA A 239 2.34 18.87 -13.94
N TYR A 240 1.42 17.99 -13.44
CA TYR A 240 0.76 16.98 -14.26
C TYR A 240 -0.70 16.70 -13.92
N ALA A 241 -1.21 17.21 -12.79
CA ALA A 241 -2.57 16.95 -12.33
C ALA A 241 -3.06 18.06 -11.39
N TRP A 242 -4.27 17.90 -10.90
CA TRP A 242 -4.89 18.82 -9.95
C TRP A 242 -5.66 18.07 -8.86
N GLY A 243 -5.96 18.76 -7.78
CA GLY A 243 -6.86 18.35 -6.72
C GLY A 243 -8.12 19.20 -6.68
N GLU A 244 -8.38 19.88 -5.55
CA GLU A 244 -9.51 20.78 -5.41
C GLU A 244 -9.39 21.97 -6.37
N MET A 245 -10.49 22.29 -7.05
CA MET A 245 -10.58 23.42 -7.95
C MET A 245 -11.98 24.04 -7.86
N SER A 246 -12.07 25.32 -7.53
CA SER A 246 -13.37 26.00 -7.35
C SER A 246 -14.18 26.08 -8.65
N THR A 247 -13.49 26.16 -9.78
CA THR A 247 -14.09 26.12 -11.13
C THR A 247 -13.10 25.44 -12.06
N MET A 248 -13.55 24.42 -12.81
CA MET A 248 -12.73 23.76 -13.80
C MET A 248 -12.63 24.62 -15.06
N PRO A 249 -11.43 25.11 -15.44
CA PRO A 249 -11.31 26.04 -16.58
C PRO A 249 -11.35 25.34 -17.93
N GLN A 250 -11.09 24.02 -17.98
CA GLN A 250 -10.95 23.28 -19.23
C GLN A 250 -11.81 22.01 -19.22
N ALA A 251 -12.00 21.42 -20.42
CA ALA A 251 -12.79 20.22 -20.62
C ALA A 251 -11.94 18.95 -20.82
N THR A 252 -10.64 19.09 -21.06
CA THR A 252 -9.74 17.95 -21.32
C THR A 252 -8.47 18.01 -20.50
N GLN A 253 -7.86 16.83 -20.29
CA GLN A 253 -6.59 16.65 -19.56
C GLN A 253 -5.46 17.45 -20.22
N MET A 254 -5.36 17.37 -21.56
CA MET A 254 -4.31 18.08 -22.30
C MET A 254 -4.43 19.59 -22.12
N GLN A 255 -5.65 20.15 -22.27
CA GLN A 255 -5.89 21.59 -22.07
C GLN A 255 -5.58 22.03 -20.62
N MET A 256 -5.83 21.18 -19.62
CA MET A 256 -5.46 21.49 -18.24
C MET A 256 -3.95 21.57 -18.07
N VAL A 257 -3.18 20.66 -18.67
CA VAL A 257 -1.71 20.71 -18.62
C VAL A 257 -1.17 21.95 -19.33
N GLU A 258 -1.73 22.31 -20.47
CA GLU A 258 -1.42 23.58 -21.18
C GLU A 258 -1.74 24.81 -20.29
N THR A 259 -2.84 24.73 -19.53
CA THR A 259 -3.21 25.78 -18.58
C THR A 259 -2.19 25.90 -17.46
N PHE A 260 -1.64 24.80 -16.94
CA PHE A 260 -0.55 24.86 -15.95
C PHE A 260 0.70 25.57 -16.52
N ALA A 261 1.06 25.31 -17.75
CA ALA A 261 2.15 26.01 -18.41
C ALA A 261 1.87 27.53 -18.52
N ASN A 262 0.63 27.91 -18.86
CA ASN A 262 0.19 29.31 -18.92
C ASN A 262 0.17 29.96 -17.53
N TRP A 263 -0.06 29.20 -16.47
CA TRP A 263 0.00 29.69 -15.08
C TRP A 263 1.43 29.82 -14.54
N GLY A 264 2.45 29.40 -15.32
CA GLY A 264 3.85 29.55 -14.99
C GLY A 264 4.56 28.30 -14.47
N PHE A 265 3.90 27.12 -14.51
CA PHE A 265 4.53 25.86 -14.16
C PHE A 265 5.33 25.26 -15.32
N GLN A 266 6.36 24.53 -14.99
CA GLN A 266 6.98 23.62 -15.94
C GLN A 266 6.09 22.39 -16.14
N VAL A 267 5.90 21.99 -17.41
CA VAL A 267 5.20 20.77 -17.80
C VAL A 267 6.14 19.91 -18.64
N ASN A 268 5.94 18.60 -18.64
CA ASN A 268 6.86 17.72 -19.34
C ASN A 268 6.68 17.84 -20.86
N PRO A 269 7.78 18.06 -21.65
CA PRO A 269 7.69 18.23 -23.10
C PRO A 269 7.27 16.98 -23.86
N TYR A 270 7.38 15.78 -23.26
CA TYR A 270 6.88 14.53 -23.86
C TYR A 270 5.38 14.31 -23.63
N MET A 271 4.70 15.23 -22.93
CA MET A 271 3.25 15.19 -22.79
C MET A 271 2.58 15.32 -24.15
N ALA A 272 1.76 14.37 -24.51
CA ALA A 272 1.06 14.35 -25.81
C ALA A 272 -0.30 13.65 -25.69
N ARG A 273 -1.20 13.93 -26.65
CA ARG A 273 -2.56 13.37 -26.74
C ARG A 273 -2.67 12.46 -27.95
N PHE A 274 -3.34 11.33 -27.79
CA PHE A 274 -3.49 10.29 -28.81
C PHE A 274 -4.95 9.82 -28.90
N ASP A 275 -5.43 9.61 -30.12
CA ASP A 275 -6.73 9.03 -30.42
C ASP A 275 -6.65 7.52 -30.74
N ASP A 276 -5.43 7.03 -30.97
CA ASP A 276 -5.15 5.65 -31.35
C ASP A 276 -4.13 5.01 -30.40
N VAL A 277 -4.43 3.78 -29.91
CA VAL A 277 -3.59 3.07 -28.95
C VAL A 277 -2.26 2.63 -29.55
N ALA A 278 -2.22 2.26 -30.84
CA ALA A 278 -0.97 1.84 -31.47
C ALA A 278 0.01 3.02 -31.62
N VAL A 279 -0.51 4.23 -31.89
CA VAL A 279 0.30 5.47 -31.93
C VAL A 279 0.75 5.85 -30.52
N LEU A 280 -0.10 5.70 -29.51
CA LEU A 280 0.24 5.89 -28.10
C LEU A 280 1.39 4.96 -27.67
N LEU A 281 1.32 3.67 -28.01
CA LEU A 281 2.36 2.69 -27.72
C LEU A 281 3.67 2.95 -28.50
N ALA A 282 3.58 3.49 -29.71
CA ALA A 282 4.77 3.95 -30.44
C ALA A 282 5.46 5.12 -29.72
N HIS A 283 4.70 6.05 -29.14
CA HIS A 283 5.23 7.13 -28.33
C HIS A 283 5.88 6.62 -27.02
N TYR A 284 5.29 5.61 -26.37
CA TYR A 284 5.91 4.93 -25.24
C TYR A 284 7.29 4.38 -25.58
N ARG A 285 7.42 3.66 -26.72
CA ARG A 285 8.71 3.14 -27.18
C ARG A 285 9.73 4.23 -27.50
N GLN A 286 9.25 5.39 -28.00
CA GLN A 286 10.11 6.56 -28.22
C GLN A 286 10.64 7.10 -26.88
N ILE A 287 9.79 7.26 -25.88
CA ILE A 287 10.20 7.74 -24.54
C ILE A 287 11.18 6.75 -23.91
N ASP A 288 10.94 5.43 -24.01
CA ASP A 288 11.83 4.39 -23.49
C ASP A 288 13.22 4.46 -24.16
N SER A 289 13.25 4.64 -25.48
CA SER A 289 14.51 4.85 -26.25
C SER A 289 15.25 6.10 -25.81
N ASP A 290 14.55 7.19 -25.53
CA ASP A 290 15.12 8.48 -25.13
C ASP A 290 15.50 8.53 -23.64
N ARG A 291 15.05 7.58 -22.84
CA ARG A 291 15.18 7.52 -21.36
C ARG A 291 16.60 7.80 -20.87
N ALA A 292 17.60 7.22 -21.53
CA ALA A 292 19.00 7.38 -21.15
C ALA A 292 19.50 8.82 -21.33
N ALA A 293 18.96 9.55 -22.31
CA ALA A 293 19.34 10.93 -22.62
C ALA A 293 18.59 11.98 -21.81
N LEU A 294 17.54 11.59 -21.07
CA LEU A 294 16.78 12.51 -20.23
C LEU A 294 17.62 12.94 -19.03
N GLU A 295 17.52 14.21 -18.65
CA GLU A 295 18.14 14.80 -17.47
C GLU A 295 17.48 14.38 -16.14
N TYR A 296 16.42 13.58 -16.18
CA TYR A 296 15.68 13.07 -15.04
C TYR A 296 15.36 11.59 -15.23
N ASP A 297 15.15 10.89 -14.13
CA ASP A 297 14.77 9.48 -14.16
C ASP A 297 13.26 9.33 -14.35
N ILE A 298 12.88 8.30 -15.11
CA ILE A 298 11.51 7.89 -15.36
C ILE A 298 11.39 6.37 -15.23
N ASP A 299 10.27 5.90 -14.67
CA ASP A 299 10.01 4.47 -14.46
C ASP A 299 8.88 3.91 -15.34
N GLY A 300 8.36 4.74 -16.27
CA GLY A 300 7.29 4.39 -17.19
C GLY A 300 6.65 5.61 -17.82
N VAL A 301 5.45 5.41 -18.36
CA VAL A 301 4.59 6.44 -18.95
C VAL A 301 3.20 6.34 -18.34
N VAL A 302 2.59 7.45 -17.97
CA VAL A 302 1.22 7.50 -17.44
C VAL A 302 0.25 7.85 -18.55
N TYR A 303 -0.80 7.05 -18.70
CA TYR A 303 -1.92 7.36 -19.61
C TYR A 303 -3.12 7.82 -18.81
N LYS A 304 -3.80 8.85 -19.31
CA LYS A 304 -5.04 9.37 -18.72
C LYS A 304 -6.09 9.60 -19.79
N VAL A 305 -7.35 9.29 -19.49
CA VAL A 305 -8.46 9.65 -20.38
C VAL A 305 -8.50 11.17 -20.56
N ASP A 306 -8.48 11.65 -21.78
CA ASP A 306 -8.36 13.10 -22.05
C ASP A 306 -9.63 13.88 -21.67
N ARG A 307 -10.81 13.31 -21.83
CA ARG A 307 -12.10 13.93 -21.50
C ARG A 307 -12.37 13.93 -20.01
N LEU A 308 -12.52 15.11 -19.40
CA LEU A 308 -12.74 15.27 -17.93
C LEU A 308 -14.13 14.80 -17.50
N ASP A 309 -15.16 14.95 -18.33
CA ASP A 309 -16.48 14.41 -18.05
C ASP A 309 -16.47 12.87 -17.97
N TRP A 310 -15.65 12.19 -18.79
CA TRP A 310 -15.44 10.76 -18.70
C TRP A 310 -14.62 10.37 -17.47
N GLN A 311 -13.60 11.15 -17.11
CA GLN A 311 -12.88 10.92 -15.86
C GLN A 311 -13.84 10.97 -14.65
N GLY A 312 -14.76 11.96 -14.66
CA GLY A 312 -15.79 12.09 -13.61
C GLY A 312 -16.73 10.89 -13.53
N ARG A 313 -17.19 10.37 -14.69
CA ARG A 313 -18.05 9.17 -14.76
C ARG A 313 -17.31 7.90 -14.36
N LEU A 314 -16.07 7.71 -14.80
CA LEU A 314 -15.21 6.57 -14.47
C LEU A 314 -14.89 6.54 -12.97
N GLY A 315 -14.67 7.70 -12.37
CA GLY A 315 -14.39 7.83 -10.95
C GLY A 315 -13.13 7.06 -10.50
N PHE A 316 -13.16 6.62 -9.26
CA PHE A 316 -12.03 5.99 -8.59
C PHE A 316 -12.42 4.61 -8.04
N VAL A 317 -11.46 3.72 -7.94
CA VAL A 317 -11.47 2.60 -7.00
C VAL A 317 -10.71 3.03 -5.75
N THR A 318 -10.69 2.21 -4.71
CA THR A 318 -10.15 2.58 -3.38
C THR A 318 -8.79 3.30 -3.43
N LYS A 319 -7.97 3.05 -4.45
CA LYS A 319 -6.60 3.58 -4.54
C LYS A 319 -6.21 4.24 -5.84
N ALA A 320 -6.89 3.92 -6.92
CA ALA A 320 -6.50 4.32 -8.25
C ALA A 320 -7.69 4.90 -9.00
N PRO A 321 -7.48 5.90 -9.86
CA PRO A 321 -8.49 6.33 -10.81
C PRO A 321 -8.70 5.26 -11.88
N ARG A 322 -9.96 4.98 -12.27
CA ARG A 322 -10.27 4.09 -13.40
C ARG A 322 -9.91 4.68 -14.75
N TRP A 323 -9.60 5.96 -14.78
CA TRP A 323 -9.30 6.73 -16.00
C TRP A 323 -7.80 6.97 -16.22
N ALA A 324 -6.93 6.41 -15.37
CA ALA A 324 -5.48 6.52 -15.53
C ALA A 324 -4.78 5.19 -15.22
N ILE A 325 -3.66 4.96 -15.91
CA ILE A 325 -2.80 3.78 -15.72
C ILE A 325 -1.34 4.16 -15.95
N ALA A 326 -0.42 3.51 -15.23
CA ALA A 326 1.02 3.66 -15.41
C ALA A 326 1.58 2.47 -16.19
N HIS A 327 2.08 2.69 -17.39
CA HIS A 327 2.79 1.70 -18.20
C HIS A 327 4.28 1.72 -17.84
N LYS A 328 4.71 0.71 -17.12
CA LYS A 328 6.08 0.61 -16.59
C LYS A 328 7.06 0.14 -17.65
N PHE A 329 8.30 0.63 -17.59
CA PHE A 329 9.39 0.10 -18.43
C PHE A 329 9.86 -1.26 -17.93
N ALA A 330 10.51 -2.02 -18.83
CA ALA A 330 11.11 -3.28 -18.48
C ALA A 330 12.17 -3.12 -17.37
N ALA A 331 12.24 -4.12 -16.48
CA ALA A 331 13.13 -4.09 -15.34
C ALA A 331 14.61 -4.20 -15.73
N GLU A 332 15.45 -3.38 -15.10
CA GLU A 332 16.89 -3.47 -15.27
C GLU A 332 17.47 -4.71 -14.59
N GLN A 333 18.44 -5.36 -15.24
CA GLN A 333 19.11 -6.54 -14.73
C GLN A 333 20.62 -6.31 -14.59
N ALA A 334 21.22 -6.95 -13.56
CA ALA A 334 22.67 -6.98 -13.39
C ALA A 334 23.14 -8.35 -12.90
N THR A 335 24.39 -8.68 -13.18
CA THR A 335 25.00 -9.94 -12.77
C THR A 335 25.90 -9.69 -11.55
N THR A 336 25.78 -10.59 -10.53
CA THR A 336 26.57 -10.52 -9.30
C THR A 336 26.82 -11.92 -8.73
N VAL A 337 27.55 -12.02 -7.60
CA VAL A 337 27.83 -13.30 -6.92
C VAL A 337 26.97 -13.42 -5.66
N LEU A 338 26.36 -14.59 -5.49
CA LEU A 338 25.61 -14.97 -4.29
C LEU A 338 26.58 -15.38 -3.17
N ASN A 339 26.83 -14.50 -2.22
CA ASN A 339 27.80 -14.70 -1.15
C ASN A 339 27.27 -15.55 0.00
N ASP A 340 25.97 -15.43 0.34
CA ASP A 340 25.31 -16.17 1.43
C ASP A 340 23.80 -16.19 1.26
N ILE A 341 23.12 -17.08 2.00
CA ILE A 341 21.67 -17.17 2.11
C ILE A 341 21.30 -17.12 3.59
N GLU A 342 20.80 -15.98 4.04
CA GLU A 342 20.34 -15.74 5.40
C GLU A 342 18.86 -16.09 5.56
N ILE A 343 18.48 -16.71 6.67
CA ILE A 343 17.07 -17.00 6.99
C ILE A 343 16.57 -16.04 8.04
N GLN A 344 15.64 -15.18 7.64
CA GLN A 344 14.95 -14.25 8.53
C GLN A 344 13.64 -14.85 9.07
N VAL A 345 13.28 -14.53 10.31
CA VAL A 345 12.06 -15.03 10.96
C VAL A 345 11.10 -13.88 11.19
N GLY A 346 10.02 -13.85 10.42
CA GLY A 346 9.02 -12.80 10.50
C GLY A 346 8.04 -12.99 11.68
N ARG A 347 7.20 -11.99 11.91
CA ARG A 347 6.20 -11.94 13.00
C ARG A 347 5.22 -13.13 13.05
N THR A 348 4.93 -13.73 11.89
CA THR A 348 4.06 -14.90 11.75
C THR A 348 4.83 -16.22 11.86
N GLY A 349 6.10 -16.17 12.22
CA GLY A 349 6.99 -17.32 12.24
C GLY A 349 7.51 -17.73 10.86
N ALA A 350 7.13 -17.08 9.78
CA ALA A 350 7.62 -17.39 8.44
C ALA A 350 9.14 -17.29 8.38
N LEU A 351 9.80 -18.33 7.88
CA LEU A 351 11.22 -18.35 7.58
C LEU A 351 11.40 -17.87 6.15
N THR A 352 11.96 -16.67 5.99
CA THR A 352 12.15 -16.01 4.70
C THR A 352 13.64 -16.02 4.34
N PRO A 353 14.04 -16.66 3.24
CA PRO A 353 15.43 -16.65 2.80
C PRO A 353 15.76 -15.34 2.06
N VAL A 354 16.90 -14.76 2.39
CA VAL A 354 17.45 -13.54 1.78
C VAL A 354 18.84 -13.83 1.24
N ALA A 355 19.02 -13.61 -0.04
CA ALA A 355 20.32 -13.69 -0.68
C ALA A 355 21.18 -12.50 -0.25
N LYS A 356 22.42 -12.76 0.20
CA LYS A 356 23.47 -11.76 0.35
C LYS A 356 24.34 -11.84 -0.90
N VAL A 357 24.41 -10.75 -1.64
CA VAL A 357 25.16 -10.72 -2.90
C VAL A 357 26.30 -9.72 -2.83
N GLU A 358 27.30 -9.91 -3.71
CA GLU A 358 28.32 -8.90 -3.93
C GLU A 358 27.63 -7.61 -4.39
N PRO A 359 27.90 -6.45 -3.76
CA PRO A 359 27.22 -5.20 -4.11
C PRO A 359 27.31 -4.87 -5.60
N VAL A 360 26.19 -4.69 -6.25
CA VAL A 360 26.08 -4.34 -7.68
C VAL A 360 25.06 -3.25 -7.88
N SER A 361 25.32 -2.35 -8.84
CA SER A 361 24.37 -1.29 -9.20
C SER A 361 23.31 -1.82 -10.15
N VAL A 362 22.03 -1.66 -9.77
CA VAL A 362 20.84 -2.04 -10.56
C VAL A 362 19.77 -0.98 -10.37
N GLY A 363 19.25 -0.40 -11.46
CA GLY A 363 18.23 0.64 -11.37
C GLY A 363 18.67 1.85 -10.53
N GLY A 364 19.91 2.30 -10.69
CA GLY A 364 20.45 3.47 -9.99
C GLY A 364 20.72 3.29 -8.49
N VAL A 365 20.61 2.08 -7.93
CA VAL A 365 20.97 1.79 -6.52
C VAL A 365 21.96 0.64 -6.40
N VAL A 366 22.74 0.63 -5.32
CA VAL A 366 23.62 -0.48 -4.98
C VAL A 366 22.83 -1.54 -4.22
N VAL A 367 22.76 -2.74 -4.80
CA VAL A 367 22.05 -3.88 -4.24
C VAL A 367 23.04 -4.85 -3.62
N SER A 368 22.84 -5.18 -2.35
CA SER A 368 23.61 -6.18 -1.59
C SER A 368 22.74 -7.32 -1.04
N ASN A 369 21.41 -7.18 -1.12
CA ASN A 369 20.45 -8.18 -0.66
C ASN A 369 19.36 -8.39 -1.70
N ALA A 370 18.90 -9.65 -1.86
CA ALA A 370 17.78 -9.97 -2.74
C ALA A 370 16.88 -11.03 -2.09
N THR A 371 15.57 -10.98 -2.37
CA THR A 371 14.67 -12.00 -1.84
C THR A 371 14.86 -13.33 -2.56
N LEU A 372 14.72 -14.42 -1.80
CA LEU A 372 14.63 -15.78 -2.33
C LEU A 372 13.27 -16.41 -2.03
N HIS A 373 12.30 -15.62 -1.66
CA HIS A 373 10.89 -15.97 -1.42
C HIS A 373 10.71 -17.15 -0.43
N ASN A 374 11.11 -18.36 -0.76
CA ASN A 374 10.94 -19.57 0.05
C ASN A 374 11.93 -20.69 -0.34
N GLU A 375 11.81 -21.82 0.35
CA GLU A 375 12.65 -23.01 0.12
C GLU A 375 12.54 -23.55 -1.32
N ASP A 376 11.34 -23.56 -1.91
CA ASP A 376 11.09 -24.10 -3.25
C ASP A 376 11.71 -23.19 -4.32
N TYR A 377 11.67 -21.89 -4.13
CA TYR A 377 12.34 -20.92 -5.01
C TYR A 377 13.86 -21.16 -5.07
N ILE A 378 14.51 -21.43 -3.93
CA ILE A 378 15.94 -21.76 -3.90
C ILE A 378 16.21 -23.04 -4.71
N LYS A 379 15.32 -24.03 -4.63
CA LYS A 379 15.43 -25.31 -5.35
C LYS A 379 15.10 -25.22 -6.85
N GLY A 380 14.76 -24.03 -7.35
CA GLY A 380 14.34 -23.87 -8.75
C GLY A 380 12.94 -24.39 -9.04
N ILE A 381 12.07 -24.42 -8.03
CA ILE A 381 10.67 -24.86 -8.14
C ILE A 381 9.76 -23.66 -7.98
N GLY A 382 8.90 -23.44 -8.98
CA GLY A 382 7.88 -22.42 -8.96
C GLY A 382 6.74 -22.74 -8.00
N GLN A 383 5.90 -21.76 -7.77
CA GLN A 383 4.75 -21.89 -6.86
C GLN A 383 3.68 -22.87 -7.39
N ASP A 384 3.65 -23.05 -8.70
CA ASP A 384 2.82 -24.02 -9.43
C ASP A 384 3.45 -25.42 -9.50
N GLY A 385 4.66 -25.58 -8.93
CA GLY A 385 5.44 -26.80 -9.01
C GLY A 385 6.21 -26.95 -10.32
N GLN A 386 6.12 -25.98 -11.25
CA GLN A 386 6.90 -25.99 -12.48
C GLN A 386 8.34 -25.55 -12.21
N PRO A 387 9.30 -25.98 -13.06
CA PRO A 387 10.68 -25.58 -12.88
C PRO A 387 10.85 -24.06 -13.13
N LEU A 388 11.40 -23.37 -12.15
CA LEU A 388 11.95 -22.03 -12.30
C LEU A 388 13.38 -22.10 -12.81
N ARG A 389 13.80 -21.15 -13.63
CA ARG A 389 15.18 -21.11 -14.14
C ARG A 389 15.62 -22.48 -14.71
N GLU A 390 14.75 -23.14 -15.46
CA GLU A 390 14.96 -24.49 -16.01
C GLU A 390 15.24 -25.57 -14.92
N GLY A 391 14.75 -25.38 -13.71
CA GLY A 391 14.99 -26.27 -12.56
C GLY A 391 16.35 -26.06 -11.89
N LYS A 392 17.08 -24.99 -12.22
CA LYS A 392 18.38 -24.67 -11.59
C LYS A 392 18.17 -24.22 -10.14
N ASP A 393 18.82 -24.90 -9.20
CA ASP A 393 18.87 -24.49 -7.80
C ASP A 393 19.87 -23.34 -7.60
N LEU A 394 19.68 -22.58 -6.52
CA LEU A 394 20.60 -21.49 -6.11
C LEU A 394 21.55 -22.00 -5.02
N ARG A 395 22.84 -21.73 -5.18
CA ARG A 395 23.91 -22.12 -4.25
C ARG A 395 24.80 -20.94 -3.93
N VAL A 396 25.32 -20.91 -2.72
CA VAL A 396 26.36 -19.95 -2.34
C VAL A 396 27.55 -20.08 -3.28
N GLY A 397 28.04 -18.97 -3.81
CA GLY A 397 29.08 -18.88 -4.81
C GLY A 397 28.58 -18.79 -6.26
N ASP A 398 27.30 -18.96 -6.53
CA ASP A 398 26.74 -18.81 -7.88
C ASP A 398 26.88 -17.38 -8.40
N THR A 399 27.15 -17.26 -9.69
CA THR A 399 26.96 -16.02 -10.43
C THR A 399 25.49 -15.94 -10.82
N VAL A 400 24.77 -14.96 -10.26
CA VAL A 400 23.31 -14.80 -10.38
C VAL A 400 22.95 -13.54 -11.16
N VAL A 401 21.81 -13.58 -11.84
CA VAL A 401 21.21 -12.44 -12.50
C VAL A 401 20.19 -11.84 -11.55
N LEU A 402 20.48 -10.62 -11.09
CA LEU A 402 19.58 -9.80 -10.31
C LEU A 402 18.72 -8.96 -11.24
N GLN A 403 17.45 -8.86 -10.90
CA GLN A 403 16.52 -7.95 -11.54
C GLN A 403 15.95 -7.00 -10.48
N ARG A 404 15.91 -5.72 -10.83
CA ARG A 404 15.20 -4.71 -10.05
C ARG A 404 14.15 -4.09 -10.95
N ALA A 405 12.93 -4.58 -10.85
CA ALA A 405 11.82 -4.01 -11.60
C ALA A 405 11.19 -2.89 -10.78
N GLY A 406 11.11 -1.71 -11.36
CA GLY A 406 10.36 -0.56 -10.82
C GLY A 406 10.74 -0.18 -9.39
N ASP A 407 12.01 -0.04 -9.07
CA ASP A 407 12.55 0.63 -7.88
C ASP A 407 12.43 0.00 -6.48
N VAL A 408 11.96 -1.25 -6.27
CA VAL A 408 11.74 -1.71 -4.90
C VAL A 408 12.60 -2.88 -4.44
N ILE A 409 12.41 -4.12 -4.86
CA ILE A 409 13.16 -5.22 -4.29
C ILE A 409 13.90 -6.03 -5.33
N PRO A 410 15.23 -6.17 -5.16
CA PRO A 410 16.01 -7.04 -6.00
C PRO A 410 15.62 -8.49 -5.80
N GLN A 411 15.47 -9.22 -6.90
CA GLN A 411 15.31 -10.67 -6.92
C GLN A 411 16.32 -11.34 -7.84
N ILE A 412 16.59 -12.59 -7.59
CA ILE A 412 17.44 -13.41 -8.45
C ILE A 412 16.55 -14.12 -9.48
N VAL A 413 16.60 -13.69 -10.74
CA VAL A 413 15.77 -14.24 -11.81
C VAL A 413 16.40 -15.40 -12.55
N ASP A 414 17.73 -15.46 -12.63
CA ASP A 414 18.49 -16.55 -13.26
C ASP A 414 19.89 -16.68 -12.66
N LEU A 415 20.64 -17.65 -13.11
CA LEU A 415 22.05 -17.90 -12.75
C LEU A 415 22.83 -18.51 -13.91
N ASP A 416 24.15 -18.26 -13.90
CA ASP A 416 25.10 -18.81 -14.85
C ASP A 416 25.75 -20.08 -14.29
N LEU A 417 25.29 -21.26 -14.75
CA LEU A 417 25.81 -22.54 -14.29
C LEU A 417 27.27 -22.78 -14.70
N ASP A 418 27.72 -22.18 -15.80
CA ASP A 418 29.11 -22.34 -16.27
C ASP A 418 30.12 -21.67 -15.32
N LYS A 419 29.65 -20.70 -14.55
CA LYS A 419 30.44 -20.00 -13.52
C LYS A 419 30.25 -20.55 -12.11
N ARG A 420 29.44 -21.61 -11.93
CA ARG A 420 29.24 -22.22 -10.61
C ARG A 420 30.55 -22.84 -10.09
N PRO A 421 30.98 -22.50 -8.86
CA PRO A 421 32.16 -23.14 -8.27
C PRO A 421 31.99 -24.67 -8.15
N ALA A 422 33.03 -25.43 -8.50
CA ALA A 422 32.98 -26.89 -8.48
C ALA A 422 32.63 -27.53 -7.12
N GLY A 423 32.81 -26.76 -6.01
CA GLY A 423 32.47 -27.19 -4.64
C GLY A 423 31.16 -26.64 -4.09
N ALA A 424 30.36 -25.95 -4.91
CA ALA A 424 29.13 -25.35 -4.45
C ALA A 424 28.10 -26.41 -4.03
N MET A 425 27.70 -26.42 -2.75
CA MET A 425 26.75 -27.37 -2.19
C MET A 425 25.31 -26.83 -2.26
N PRO A 426 24.31 -27.69 -2.49
CA PRO A 426 22.91 -27.29 -2.39
C PRO A 426 22.59 -26.69 -1.03
N PHE A 427 21.79 -25.61 -1.00
CA PHE A 427 21.40 -24.98 0.24
C PHE A 427 20.46 -25.89 1.04
N ILE A 428 20.81 -26.15 2.29
CA ILE A 428 19.99 -26.94 3.22
C ILE A 428 19.11 -25.99 4.01
N TYR A 429 17.83 -25.98 3.68
CA TYR A 429 16.86 -25.13 4.39
C TYR A 429 16.67 -25.64 5.82
N PRO A 430 16.72 -24.76 6.86
CA PRO A 430 16.68 -25.21 8.24
C PRO A 430 15.31 -25.79 8.61
N SER A 431 15.33 -26.95 9.28
CA SER A 431 14.15 -27.60 9.91
C SER A 431 13.85 -27.07 11.30
N LYS A 432 14.75 -26.26 11.85
CA LYS A 432 14.61 -25.57 13.15
C LYS A 432 14.73 -24.07 12.96
N CYS A 433 13.98 -23.31 13.74
CA CYS A 433 14.04 -21.86 13.74
C CYS A 433 15.42 -21.37 14.19
N PRO A 434 16.11 -20.52 13.39
CA PRO A 434 17.43 -20.03 13.78
C PRO A 434 17.39 -19.11 15.02
N ALA A 435 16.24 -18.49 15.32
CA ALA A 435 16.12 -17.58 16.46
C ALA A 435 15.79 -18.26 17.80
N CYS A 436 15.06 -19.39 17.81
CA CYS A 436 14.60 -20.01 19.04
C CYS A 436 14.81 -21.54 19.13
N GLY A 437 15.31 -22.18 18.07
CA GLY A 437 15.54 -23.61 18.02
C GLY A 437 14.28 -24.48 17.92
N SER A 438 13.08 -23.90 17.99
CA SER A 438 11.82 -24.61 17.82
C SER A 438 11.72 -25.20 16.41
N GLU A 439 10.91 -26.25 16.26
CA GLU A 439 10.68 -26.85 14.96
C GLU A 439 10.09 -25.84 13.95
N ALA A 440 10.56 -25.92 12.71
CA ALA A 440 10.04 -25.13 11.62
C ALA A 440 9.34 -26.05 10.60
N ARG A 441 8.02 -25.91 10.45
CA ARG A 441 7.18 -26.79 9.64
C ARG A 441 6.56 -26.02 8.48
N ARG A 442 6.20 -26.76 7.43
CA ARG A 442 5.26 -26.31 6.42
C ARG A 442 3.86 -26.75 6.82
N ASP A 443 2.92 -25.84 6.86
CA ASP A 443 1.52 -26.15 7.15
C ASP A 443 0.95 -27.04 6.04
N VAL A 444 0.09 -27.98 6.40
CA VAL A 444 -0.62 -28.86 5.45
C VAL A 444 -2.10 -28.50 5.50
N ASN A 445 -2.67 -28.20 4.37
CA ASN A 445 -4.09 -27.94 4.28
C ASN A 445 -4.86 -29.26 4.47
N GLU A 446 -5.61 -29.39 5.57
CA GLU A 446 -6.33 -30.61 5.92
C GLU A 446 -7.38 -31.06 4.88
N LYS A 447 -7.97 -30.08 4.14
CA LYS A 447 -8.99 -30.38 3.12
C LYS A 447 -8.37 -30.87 1.79
N THR A 448 -7.17 -30.38 1.43
CA THR A 448 -6.56 -30.68 0.11
C THR A 448 -5.30 -31.53 0.20
N GLY A 449 -4.76 -31.77 1.40
CA GLY A 449 -3.49 -32.45 1.62
C GLY A 449 -2.25 -31.70 1.13
N LYS A 450 -2.42 -30.45 0.64
CA LYS A 450 -1.34 -29.66 0.05
C LYS A 450 -0.51 -28.99 1.12
N GLN A 451 0.80 -29.04 0.95
CA GLN A 451 1.78 -28.44 1.84
C GLN A 451 2.04 -26.98 1.48
N ASP A 452 2.10 -26.08 2.46
CA ASP A 452 2.48 -24.67 2.27
C ASP A 452 3.95 -24.59 1.77
N ALA A 453 4.24 -23.68 0.86
CA ALA A 453 5.60 -23.42 0.40
C ALA A 453 6.45 -22.73 1.49
N VAL A 454 5.82 -22.01 2.41
CA VAL A 454 6.49 -21.29 3.49
C VAL A 454 6.64 -22.17 4.74
N ARG A 455 7.88 -22.32 5.17
CA ARG A 455 8.20 -22.99 6.44
C ARG A 455 8.04 -22.00 7.58
N ARG A 456 7.39 -22.42 8.69
CA ARG A 456 7.08 -21.54 9.84
C ARG A 456 7.63 -22.09 11.14
N CYS A 457 8.19 -21.21 11.94
CA CYS A 457 8.56 -21.48 13.31
C CYS A 457 7.32 -21.76 14.16
N THR A 458 7.30 -22.90 14.86
CA THR A 458 6.21 -23.29 15.76
C THR A 458 6.35 -22.66 17.17
N GLY A 459 7.44 -21.93 17.43
CA GLY A 459 7.75 -21.34 18.75
C GLY A 459 6.79 -20.22 19.20
N GLY A 460 5.98 -19.66 18.28
CA GLY A 460 4.96 -18.65 18.63
C GLY A 460 5.52 -17.54 19.52
N LEU A 461 4.89 -17.32 20.68
CA LEU A 461 5.30 -16.30 21.65
C LEU A 461 6.65 -16.58 22.35
N ILE A 462 7.13 -17.83 22.31
CA ILE A 462 8.44 -18.19 22.88
C ILE A 462 9.58 -17.72 21.96
N CYS A 463 9.29 -17.50 20.66
CA CYS A 463 10.28 -17.08 19.70
C CYS A 463 10.56 -15.57 19.83
N PRO A 464 11.77 -15.15 20.23
CA PRO A 464 12.12 -13.73 20.38
C PRO A 464 11.92 -12.92 19.10
N ALA A 465 12.27 -13.50 17.96
CA ALA A 465 12.11 -12.84 16.67
C ALA A 465 10.62 -12.54 16.35
N GLN A 466 9.71 -13.46 16.65
CA GLN A 466 8.27 -13.21 16.46
C GLN A 466 7.73 -12.14 17.41
N ALA A 467 8.17 -12.16 18.68
CA ALA A 467 7.77 -11.14 19.66
C ALA A 467 8.29 -9.76 19.27
N ILE A 468 9.57 -9.65 18.90
CA ILE A 468 10.20 -8.41 18.43
C ILE A 468 9.46 -7.88 17.19
N GLU A 469 9.21 -8.72 16.19
CA GLU A 469 8.54 -8.31 14.97
C GLU A 469 7.08 -7.87 15.19
N ARG A 470 6.38 -8.46 16.16
CA ARG A 470 5.05 -7.98 16.59
C ARG A 470 5.12 -6.61 17.24
N LEU A 471 6.12 -6.38 18.09
CA LEU A 471 6.34 -5.07 18.72
C LEU A 471 6.73 -4.01 17.69
N LYS A 472 7.61 -4.33 16.73
CA LYS A 472 7.94 -3.44 15.61
C LYS A 472 6.69 -3.09 14.80
N HIS A 473 5.85 -4.07 14.50
CA HIS A 473 4.59 -3.82 13.83
C HIS A 473 3.68 -2.90 14.64
N PHE A 474 3.56 -3.13 15.94
CA PHE A 474 2.72 -2.33 16.83
C PHE A 474 3.13 -0.86 16.87
N VAL A 475 4.43 -0.57 16.93
CA VAL A 475 4.93 0.81 16.93
C VAL A 475 5.09 1.43 15.55
N SER A 476 4.84 0.66 14.48
CA SER A 476 5.03 1.11 13.11
C SER A 476 4.10 2.28 12.73
N ARG A 477 4.47 3.01 11.68
CA ARG A 477 3.77 4.19 11.17
C ARG A 477 2.27 3.96 10.92
N ASN A 478 1.89 2.80 10.40
CA ASN A 478 0.49 2.47 10.10
C ASN A 478 -0.29 1.97 11.32
N ALA A 479 0.39 1.62 12.41
CA ALA A 479 -0.21 1.22 13.68
C ALA A 479 -0.17 2.38 14.67
N PHE A 480 0.58 2.29 15.76
CA PHE A 480 0.63 3.32 16.79
C PHE A 480 1.52 4.52 16.44
N ASP A 481 2.49 4.37 15.52
CA ASP A 481 3.37 5.44 15.07
C ASP A 481 4.05 6.20 16.23
N ILE A 482 4.80 5.47 17.04
CA ILE A 482 5.47 6.03 18.22
C ILE A 482 6.85 6.56 17.83
N GLU A 483 6.97 7.89 17.76
CA GLU A 483 8.25 8.53 17.43
C GLU A 483 9.34 8.19 18.46
N GLY A 484 10.54 7.91 17.97
CA GLY A 484 11.67 7.54 18.84
C GLY A 484 11.68 6.07 19.28
N LEU A 485 10.63 5.27 18.95
CA LEU A 485 10.58 3.84 19.21
C LEU A 485 10.63 3.05 17.90
N GLY A 486 11.70 3.23 17.15
CA GLY A 486 11.93 2.50 15.90
C GLY A 486 12.39 1.05 16.12
N ALA A 487 12.59 0.29 15.01
CA ALA A 487 12.95 -1.12 15.04
C ALA A 487 14.14 -1.44 15.95
N LYS A 488 15.23 -0.66 15.87
CA LYS A 488 16.43 -0.84 16.71
C LYS A 488 16.18 -0.62 18.19
N GLN A 489 15.35 0.37 18.54
CA GLN A 489 14.98 0.65 19.93
C GLN A 489 14.07 -0.45 20.49
N VAL A 490 13.13 -0.97 19.69
CA VAL A 490 12.29 -2.09 20.07
C VAL A 490 13.13 -3.33 20.39
N GLU A 491 14.09 -3.68 19.53
CA GLU A 491 15.03 -4.80 19.75
C GLU A 491 15.80 -4.61 21.05
N ALA A 492 16.46 -3.47 21.22
CA ALA A 492 17.25 -3.16 22.41
C ALA A 492 16.42 -3.15 23.69
N PHE A 493 15.17 -2.70 23.65
CA PHE A 493 14.28 -2.68 24.82
C PHE A 493 13.70 -4.06 25.13
N TYR A 494 13.49 -4.90 24.11
CA TYR A 494 13.11 -6.28 24.29
C TYR A 494 14.25 -7.10 24.94
N GLU A 495 15.46 -6.97 24.42
CA GLU A 495 16.66 -7.63 24.95
C GLU A 495 16.97 -7.21 26.41
N ASP A 496 16.78 -5.92 26.72
CA ASP A 496 16.90 -5.39 28.08
C ASP A 496 15.73 -5.82 29.00
N GLY A 497 14.72 -6.54 28.51
CA GLY A 497 13.53 -6.90 29.27
C GLY A 497 12.63 -5.71 29.65
N ARG A 498 12.80 -4.56 29.00
CA ARG A 498 12.02 -3.34 29.25
C ARG A 498 10.64 -3.39 28.60
N ILE A 499 10.53 -3.99 27.44
CA ILE A 499 9.28 -4.14 26.67
C ILE A 499 9.21 -5.59 26.19
N MET A 500 8.27 -6.37 26.71
CA MET A 500 8.04 -7.77 26.31
C MET A 500 6.75 -7.93 25.49
N ASN A 501 5.80 -7.00 25.63
CA ASN A 501 4.54 -6.94 24.91
C ASN A 501 4.10 -5.48 24.69
N ALA A 502 3.02 -5.27 23.94
CA ALA A 502 2.55 -3.94 23.56
C ALA A 502 2.11 -3.08 24.78
N ALA A 503 1.53 -3.67 25.81
CA ALA A 503 1.11 -2.91 27.01
C ALA A 503 2.32 -2.38 27.81
N ASP A 504 3.46 -3.08 27.74
CA ASP A 504 4.69 -2.65 28.42
C ASP A 504 5.23 -1.32 27.89
N ILE A 505 4.88 -0.95 26.67
CA ILE A 505 5.27 0.34 26.07
C ILE A 505 4.68 1.50 26.87
N PHE A 506 3.40 1.40 27.20
CA PHE A 506 2.67 2.48 27.89
C PHE A 506 2.96 2.55 29.39
N THR A 507 3.50 1.49 29.98
CA THR A 507 3.95 1.48 31.38
C THR A 507 5.45 1.78 31.52
N LEU A 508 6.17 1.95 30.38
CA LEU A 508 7.63 2.09 30.35
C LEU A 508 8.12 3.30 31.18
N GLU A 509 7.47 4.45 31.06
CA GLU A 509 7.83 5.68 31.78
C GLU A 509 7.76 5.48 33.30
N GLU A 510 6.65 4.88 33.80
CA GLU A 510 6.47 4.61 35.22
C GLU A 510 7.49 3.59 35.76
N ARG A 511 7.80 2.56 34.98
CA ARG A 511 8.79 1.55 35.33
C ARG A 511 10.21 2.14 35.29
N ASP A 512 10.49 3.03 34.33
CA ASP A 512 11.78 3.72 34.25
C ASP A 512 11.99 4.63 35.46
N LYS A 513 10.96 5.40 35.89
CA LYS A 513 11.03 6.24 37.09
C LYS A 513 11.39 5.48 38.35
N ARG A 514 11.01 4.21 38.43
CA ARG A 514 11.29 3.31 39.59
C ARG A 514 12.57 2.50 39.40
N SER A 515 13.17 2.50 38.22
CA SER A 515 14.35 1.71 37.93
C SER A 515 15.62 2.38 38.43
N LEU A 516 16.56 1.57 38.91
CA LEU A 516 17.93 2.01 39.24
C LEU A 516 18.78 2.23 37.98
N LYS A 517 18.38 1.58 36.84
CA LYS A 517 19.00 1.73 35.52
C LYS A 517 18.06 2.55 34.64
N ARG A 518 18.16 3.87 34.70
CA ARG A 518 17.30 4.77 33.92
C ARG A 518 17.67 4.74 32.44
N LEU A 519 16.67 4.95 31.58
CA LEU A 519 16.91 5.07 30.13
C LEU A 519 17.85 6.22 29.78
N LYS A 520 17.75 7.34 30.47
CA LYS A 520 18.63 8.51 30.26
C LYS A 520 20.12 8.23 30.49
N ASP A 521 20.45 7.18 31.26
CA ASP A 521 21.82 6.79 31.59
C ASP A 521 22.34 5.71 30.61
N LYS A 522 21.51 5.26 29.65
CA LYS A 522 21.89 4.29 28.62
C LYS A 522 22.60 5.00 27.47
N GLU A 523 23.67 4.40 26.95
CA GLU A 523 24.38 4.89 25.77
C GLU A 523 23.39 5.10 24.58
N GLY A 524 23.50 6.24 23.92
CA GLY A 524 22.59 6.65 22.85
C GLY A 524 21.31 7.35 23.30
N PHE A 525 21.04 7.43 24.63
CA PHE A 525 19.90 8.16 25.18
C PHE A 525 20.39 9.31 26.09
N GLY A 526 19.74 10.46 25.94
CA GLY A 526 19.94 11.63 26.81
C GLY A 526 18.59 12.05 27.42
N GLU A 527 18.60 12.98 28.37
CA GLU A 527 17.38 13.45 29.03
C GLU A 527 16.32 13.95 28.03
N THR A 528 16.74 14.67 26.98
CA THR A 528 15.84 15.19 25.95
C THR A 528 15.23 14.07 25.11
N SER A 529 16.02 13.09 24.65
CA SER A 529 15.51 11.98 23.84
C SER A 529 14.55 11.09 24.61
N VAL A 530 14.84 10.83 25.91
CA VAL A 530 13.93 10.05 26.79
C VAL A 530 12.64 10.81 27.04
N LYS A 531 12.71 12.13 27.29
CA LYS A 531 11.54 12.98 27.45
C LYS A 531 10.64 12.96 26.21
N ASN A 532 11.26 13.10 25.01
CA ASN A 532 10.54 13.07 23.75
C ASN A 532 9.90 11.70 23.50
N LEU A 533 10.61 10.61 23.77
CA LEU A 533 10.08 9.26 23.66
C LEU A 533 8.85 9.06 24.55
N PHE A 534 8.92 9.44 25.82
CA PHE A 534 7.78 9.30 26.73
C PHE A 534 6.62 10.21 26.32
N ALA A 535 6.88 11.41 25.79
CA ALA A 535 5.84 12.29 25.24
C ALA A 535 5.15 11.62 24.04
N ALA A 536 5.91 11.06 23.11
CA ALA A 536 5.37 10.34 21.95
C ALA A 536 4.54 9.11 22.37
N ILE A 537 4.99 8.32 23.35
CA ILE A 537 4.21 7.20 23.89
C ILE A 537 2.90 7.69 24.50
N ASN A 538 2.94 8.75 25.32
CA ASN A 538 1.76 9.27 25.99
C ASN A 538 0.75 9.90 25.02
N GLU A 539 1.20 10.50 23.92
CA GLU A 539 0.34 10.99 22.86
C GLU A 539 -0.51 9.88 22.23
N LYS A 540 0.05 8.68 22.07
CA LYS A 540 -0.63 7.54 21.46
C LYS A 540 -1.56 6.76 22.43
N ARG A 541 -1.77 7.25 23.64
CA ARG A 541 -2.80 6.69 24.55
C ARG A 541 -4.21 6.92 24.03
N VAL A 542 -4.38 7.89 23.16
CA VAL A 542 -5.61 8.12 22.40
C VAL A 542 -5.32 7.90 20.93
N ILE A 543 -6.01 6.96 20.30
CA ILE A 543 -5.72 6.52 18.94
C ILE A 543 -7.00 6.08 18.22
N ASP A 544 -7.05 6.24 16.90
CA ASP A 544 -8.16 5.76 16.10
C ASP A 544 -8.36 4.25 16.25
N LEU A 545 -9.61 3.80 16.37
CA LEU A 545 -9.95 2.38 16.57
C LEU A 545 -9.35 1.47 15.50
N HIS A 546 -9.35 1.91 14.25
CA HIS A 546 -8.79 1.09 13.16
C HIS A 546 -7.28 0.89 13.31
N ARG A 547 -6.54 1.89 13.78
CA ARG A 547 -5.11 1.79 14.05
C ARG A 547 -4.81 0.89 15.24
N PHE A 548 -5.64 0.96 16.27
CA PHE A 548 -5.59 0.06 17.41
C PHE A 548 -5.75 -1.40 16.95
N ILE A 549 -6.82 -1.70 16.18
CA ILE A 549 -7.09 -3.05 15.65
C ILE A 549 -5.94 -3.53 14.76
N TYR A 550 -5.46 -2.68 13.86
CA TYR A 550 -4.34 -3.01 12.98
C TYR A 550 -3.06 -3.27 13.78
N GLY A 551 -2.77 -2.45 14.79
CA GLY A 551 -1.60 -2.57 15.67
C GLY A 551 -1.53 -3.90 16.43
N LEU A 552 -2.67 -4.55 16.71
CA LEU A 552 -2.72 -5.87 17.35
C LEU A 552 -2.04 -6.96 16.48
N GLY A 553 -1.85 -6.71 15.19
CA GLY A 553 -1.16 -7.63 14.29
C GLY A 553 -1.88 -8.96 14.11
N ILE A 554 -3.20 -8.95 14.14
CA ILE A 554 -4.05 -10.13 13.95
C ILE A 554 -3.84 -10.65 12.53
N ARG A 555 -3.61 -11.96 12.41
CA ARG A 555 -3.41 -12.58 11.09
C ARG A 555 -4.64 -12.33 10.21
N HIS A 556 -4.43 -12.00 8.95
CA HIS A 556 -5.47 -11.67 7.97
C HIS A 556 -6.26 -10.38 8.23
N ILE A 557 -5.93 -9.61 9.26
CA ILE A 557 -6.52 -8.29 9.53
C ILE A 557 -5.49 -7.22 9.13
N GLY A 558 -5.62 -6.70 7.91
CA GLY A 558 -4.84 -5.56 7.41
C GLY A 558 -5.45 -4.22 7.82
N ASP A 559 -4.87 -3.12 7.34
CA ASP A 559 -5.36 -1.75 7.64
C ASP A 559 -6.81 -1.55 7.14
N THR A 560 -7.13 -2.04 5.95
CA THR A 560 -8.49 -1.94 5.37
C THR A 560 -9.50 -2.73 6.20
N THR A 561 -9.21 -4.00 6.49
CA THR A 561 -10.09 -4.82 7.34
C THR A 561 -10.27 -4.21 8.74
N ALA A 562 -9.20 -3.63 9.30
CA ALA A 562 -9.27 -2.90 10.55
C ALA A 562 -10.20 -1.68 10.48
N LYS A 563 -10.15 -0.91 9.37
CA LYS A 563 -11.06 0.22 9.12
C LYS A 563 -12.51 -0.20 9.04
N ILE A 564 -12.79 -1.33 8.41
CA ILE A 564 -14.16 -1.84 8.27
C ILE A 564 -14.66 -2.36 9.61
N LEU A 565 -13.86 -3.16 10.31
CA LEU A 565 -14.20 -3.60 11.67
C LEU A 565 -14.47 -2.40 12.59
N ALA A 566 -13.64 -1.36 12.50
CA ALA A 566 -13.83 -0.13 13.27
C ALA A 566 -15.15 0.57 12.93
N ARG A 567 -15.47 0.71 11.62
CA ARG A 567 -16.74 1.33 11.17
C ARG A 567 -17.96 0.49 11.53
N THR A 568 -17.85 -0.83 11.41
CA THR A 568 -18.96 -1.75 11.68
C THR A 568 -19.32 -1.78 13.15
N TYR A 569 -18.31 -1.91 14.02
CA TYR A 569 -18.52 -2.11 15.46
C TYR A 569 -18.47 -0.82 16.27
N GLY A 570 -17.83 0.24 15.77
CA GLY A 570 -17.78 1.56 16.42
C GLY A 570 -16.90 1.64 17.67
N SER A 571 -16.69 0.54 18.41
CA SER A 571 -15.80 0.47 19.57
C SER A 571 -15.06 -0.87 19.62
N PHE A 572 -13.94 -0.89 20.36
CA PHE A 572 -13.17 -2.13 20.54
C PHE A 572 -13.92 -3.13 21.42
N GLU A 573 -14.66 -2.65 22.40
CA GLU A 573 -15.50 -3.48 23.30
C GLU A 573 -16.56 -4.22 22.51
N ALA A 574 -17.28 -3.53 21.61
CA ALA A 574 -18.30 -4.14 20.74
C ALA A 574 -17.69 -5.18 19.77
N LEU A 575 -16.51 -4.88 19.19
CA LEU A 575 -15.78 -5.84 18.36
C LEU A 575 -15.37 -7.09 19.15
N ARG A 576 -14.84 -6.90 20.36
CA ARG A 576 -14.42 -7.99 21.26
C ARG A 576 -15.60 -8.87 21.65
N GLU A 577 -16.70 -8.25 22.05
CA GLU A 577 -17.94 -8.99 22.41
C GLU A 577 -18.46 -9.79 21.23
N ALA A 578 -18.57 -9.17 20.04
CA ALA A 578 -18.99 -9.86 18.81
C ALA A 578 -18.05 -11.02 18.48
N GLY A 579 -16.74 -10.85 18.55
CA GLY A 579 -15.76 -11.91 18.31
C GLY A 579 -15.87 -13.08 19.30
N LEU A 580 -16.14 -12.79 20.57
CA LEU A 580 -16.35 -13.84 21.59
C LEU A 580 -17.66 -14.60 21.36
N LEU A 581 -18.76 -13.93 20.99
CA LEU A 581 -20.02 -14.55 20.64
C LEU A 581 -19.94 -15.38 19.37
N ALA A 582 -19.11 -14.94 18.40
CA ALA A 582 -18.89 -15.62 17.13
C ALA A 582 -18.05 -16.92 17.25
N ARG A 583 -17.59 -17.30 18.42
CA ARG A 583 -16.90 -18.60 18.67
C ARG A 583 -17.79 -19.79 18.30
N ASP A 584 -19.08 -19.66 18.51
CA ASP A 584 -20.07 -20.62 18.01
C ASP A 584 -20.38 -20.27 16.53
N LYS A 585 -19.95 -21.12 15.62
CA LYS A 585 -20.17 -20.92 14.17
C LYS A 585 -21.63 -20.94 13.73
N GLU A 586 -22.51 -21.48 14.57
CA GLU A 586 -23.97 -21.47 14.36
C GLU A 586 -24.61 -20.18 14.90
N SER A 587 -23.85 -19.32 15.57
CA SER A 587 -24.34 -18.07 16.15
C SER A 587 -24.68 -17.01 15.09
N GLU A 588 -25.63 -16.14 15.43
CA GLU A 588 -25.94 -14.95 14.64
C GLU A 588 -24.71 -14.04 14.53
N ALA A 589 -23.89 -13.94 15.58
CA ALA A 589 -22.67 -13.14 15.61
C ALA A 589 -21.62 -13.61 14.61
N TYR A 590 -21.45 -14.93 14.43
CA TYR A 590 -20.57 -15.47 13.39
C TYR A 590 -21.09 -15.15 11.99
N SER A 591 -22.39 -15.38 11.78
CA SER A 591 -23.04 -15.08 10.50
C SER A 591 -22.94 -13.60 10.15
N ASP A 592 -23.14 -12.70 11.11
CA ASP A 592 -22.99 -11.27 10.93
C ASP A 592 -21.56 -10.87 10.57
N LEU A 593 -20.57 -11.41 11.27
CA LEU A 593 -19.17 -11.11 11.03
C LEU A 593 -18.71 -11.53 9.61
N VAL A 594 -19.12 -12.72 9.16
CA VAL A 594 -18.77 -13.24 7.82
C VAL A 594 -19.58 -12.53 6.70
N ASN A 595 -20.73 -11.96 7.02
CA ASN A 595 -21.57 -11.22 6.07
C ASN A 595 -21.18 -9.75 5.88
N ILE A 596 -20.26 -9.23 6.68
CA ILE A 596 -19.65 -7.90 6.44
C ILE A 596 -19.00 -7.96 5.06
N ASP A 597 -19.33 -7.01 4.18
CA ASP A 597 -18.73 -6.97 2.84
C ASP A 597 -17.22 -6.84 3.01
N GLY A 598 -16.44 -7.82 2.46
CA GLY A 598 -14.99 -7.91 2.54
C GLY A 598 -14.42 -8.70 3.71
N ILE A 599 -15.20 -9.17 4.68
CA ILE A 599 -14.73 -10.08 5.73
C ILE A 599 -15.12 -11.53 5.37
N GLY A 600 -14.16 -12.29 4.84
CA GLY A 600 -14.35 -13.71 4.59
C GLY A 600 -14.16 -14.57 5.86
N GLU A 601 -14.54 -15.85 5.79
CA GLU A 601 -14.43 -16.82 6.89
C GLU A 601 -13.02 -16.88 7.50
N VAL A 602 -11.96 -16.72 6.70
CA VAL A 602 -10.58 -16.82 7.18
C VAL A 602 -10.20 -15.64 8.06
N ALA A 603 -10.55 -14.42 7.67
CA ALA A 603 -10.32 -13.24 8.49
C ALA A 603 -11.18 -13.28 9.76
N ALA A 604 -12.45 -13.69 9.63
CA ALA A 604 -13.36 -13.88 10.75
C ALA A 604 -12.81 -14.91 11.75
N ASN A 605 -12.40 -16.08 11.28
CA ASN A 605 -11.84 -17.13 12.14
C ASN A 605 -10.55 -16.67 12.81
N ALA A 606 -9.65 -16.00 12.11
CA ALA A 606 -8.41 -15.47 12.68
C ALA A 606 -8.68 -14.42 13.77
N LEU A 607 -9.67 -13.55 13.57
CA LEU A 607 -10.12 -12.59 14.57
C LEU A 607 -10.69 -13.28 15.80
N ILE A 608 -11.57 -14.27 15.61
CA ILE A 608 -12.19 -15.06 16.70
C ILE A 608 -11.11 -15.82 17.50
N GLU A 609 -10.19 -16.49 16.82
CA GLU A 609 -9.06 -17.18 17.47
C GLU A 609 -8.24 -16.21 18.31
N PHE A 610 -7.87 -15.07 17.75
CA PHE A 610 -7.07 -14.06 18.45
C PHE A 610 -7.78 -13.51 19.70
N LEU A 611 -9.08 -13.18 19.56
CA LEU A 611 -9.90 -12.66 20.66
C LEU A 611 -10.33 -13.73 21.68
N SER A 612 -10.08 -15.01 21.41
CA SER A 612 -10.42 -16.14 22.28
C SER A 612 -9.22 -16.72 23.01
N GLU A 613 -8.01 -16.36 22.59
CA GLU A 613 -6.78 -16.90 23.17
C GLU A 613 -6.49 -16.22 24.52
N PRO A 614 -6.37 -16.97 25.64
CA PRO A 614 -6.26 -16.38 27.00
C PRO A 614 -5.08 -15.43 27.18
N HIS A 615 -3.95 -15.70 26.53
CA HIS A 615 -2.77 -14.86 26.61
C HIS A 615 -2.96 -13.51 25.91
N ASN A 616 -3.61 -13.53 24.74
CA ASN A 616 -3.97 -12.31 24.03
C ASN A 616 -4.96 -11.48 24.86
N LEU A 617 -5.95 -12.12 25.49
CA LEU A 617 -6.91 -11.43 26.37
C LEU A 617 -6.21 -10.69 27.52
N THR A 618 -5.22 -11.31 28.15
CA THR A 618 -4.44 -10.68 29.23
C THR A 618 -3.71 -9.42 28.72
N VAL A 619 -3.08 -9.50 27.54
CA VAL A 619 -2.40 -8.35 26.93
C VAL A 619 -3.39 -7.27 26.49
N LEU A 620 -4.54 -7.68 25.94
CA LEU A 620 -5.60 -6.75 25.53
C LEU A 620 -6.20 -6.00 26.74
N ASP A 621 -6.45 -6.69 27.86
CA ASP A 621 -6.95 -6.07 29.09
C ASP A 621 -5.94 -5.04 29.62
N ALA A 622 -4.65 -5.40 29.67
CA ALA A 622 -3.59 -4.49 30.07
C ALA A 622 -3.45 -3.29 29.10
N LEU A 623 -3.56 -3.53 27.80
CA LEU A 623 -3.47 -2.47 26.76
C LEU A 623 -4.68 -1.54 26.82
N SER A 624 -5.90 -2.06 26.98
CA SER A 624 -7.13 -1.26 27.09
C SER A 624 -7.20 -0.42 28.36
N ALA A 625 -6.44 -0.79 29.40
CA ALA A 625 -6.28 0.04 30.59
C ALA A 625 -5.42 1.30 30.36
N GLU A 626 -4.56 1.28 29.34
CA GLU A 626 -3.58 2.31 29.05
C GLU A 626 -3.93 3.16 27.81
N VAL A 627 -4.74 2.62 26.90
CA VAL A 627 -5.04 3.19 25.58
C VAL A 627 -6.54 3.29 25.37
N THR A 628 -6.99 4.43 24.87
CA THR A 628 -8.40 4.70 24.53
C THR A 628 -8.55 4.75 22.98
N PRO A 629 -9.10 3.69 22.36
CA PRO A 629 -9.41 3.71 20.94
C PRO A 629 -10.61 4.64 20.65
N LEU A 630 -10.47 5.56 19.69
CA LEU A 630 -11.53 6.47 19.27
C LEU A 630 -12.37 5.84 18.17
N ALA A 631 -13.68 6.00 18.26
CA ALA A 631 -14.60 5.64 17.19
C ALA A 631 -14.27 6.39 15.89
N PRO A 632 -14.42 5.78 14.71
CA PRO A 632 -14.19 6.47 13.44
C PRO A 632 -15.21 7.58 13.23
N GLU A 633 -14.78 8.70 12.66
CA GLU A 633 -15.68 9.77 12.21
C GLU A 633 -16.50 9.27 11.00
N ILE A 634 -17.78 9.56 10.99
CA ILE A 634 -18.67 9.28 9.86
C ILE A 634 -18.44 10.37 8.81
N ALA A 635 -17.99 9.99 7.61
CA ALA A 635 -17.56 10.92 6.56
C ALA A 635 -18.64 11.92 6.11
N ASP A 636 -19.92 11.55 6.15
CA ASP A 636 -21.06 12.43 5.90
C ASP A 636 -22.21 12.11 6.85
N ALA A 637 -22.15 12.67 8.03
CA ALA A 637 -23.20 12.49 9.05
C ALA A 637 -24.56 13.13 8.65
N SER A 638 -24.59 13.98 7.61
CA SER A 638 -25.81 14.64 7.11
C SER A 638 -26.57 13.79 6.09
N SER A 639 -25.94 12.77 5.52
CA SER A 639 -26.56 11.88 4.53
C SER A 639 -27.72 11.10 5.13
N PRO A 640 -28.85 10.94 4.41
CA PRO A 640 -30.00 10.15 4.84
C PRO A 640 -29.69 8.66 5.08
N VAL A 641 -28.58 8.19 4.53
CA VAL A 641 -28.12 6.79 4.62
C VAL A 641 -26.92 6.61 5.56
N ALA A 642 -26.42 7.69 6.16
CA ALA A 642 -25.31 7.63 7.09
C ALA A 642 -25.57 6.67 8.25
N GLY A 643 -24.65 5.75 8.50
CA GLY A 643 -24.76 4.71 9.54
C GLY A 643 -25.70 3.56 9.22
N LYS A 644 -26.55 3.63 8.17
CA LYS A 644 -27.47 2.57 7.76
C LYS A 644 -26.74 1.44 7.04
N THR A 645 -27.23 0.22 7.22
CA THR A 645 -26.76 -0.96 6.49
C THR A 645 -27.57 -1.14 5.23
N VAL A 646 -26.92 -1.00 4.07
CA VAL A 646 -27.55 -1.05 2.74
C VAL A 646 -27.10 -2.31 1.99
N VAL A 647 -28.05 -2.98 1.33
CA VAL A 647 -27.76 -4.13 0.45
C VAL A 647 -28.25 -3.80 -0.96
N PHE A 648 -27.38 -4.04 -1.96
CA PHE A 648 -27.75 -3.91 -3.37
C PHE A 648 -27.94 -5.28 -4.01
N THR A 649 -28.99 -5.45 -4.82
CA THR A 649 -29.32 -6.72 -5.48
C THR A 649 -30.02 -6.50 -6.83
N GLY A 650 -30.01 -7.52 -7.67
CA GLY A 650 -30.55 -7.41 -9.04
C GLY A 650 -29.59 -6.71 -9.99
N SER A 651 -30.03 -6.46 -11.21
CA SER A 651 -29.31 -5.66 -12.20
C SER A 651 -29.76 -4.21 -12.08
N LEU A 652 -28.88 -3.31 -11.73
CA LEU A 652 -29.15 -1.88 -11.72
C LEU A 652 -29.01 -1.37 -13.17
N GLU A 653 -29.84 -0.42 -13.58
CA GLU A 653 -29.93 0.04 -14.97
C GLU A 653 -29.12 1.31 -15.21
N LYS A 654 -29.03 2.19 -14.21
CA LYS A 654 -28.35 3.50 -14.27
C LYS A 654 -26.90 3.45 -13.79
N MET A 655 -26.54 2.43 -13.00
CA MET A 655 -25.19 2.24 -12.46
C MET A 655 -24.89 0.77 -12.23
N THR A 656 -23.62 0.41 -12.13
CA THR A 656 -23.22 -0.94 -11.69
C THR A 656 -23.45 -1.10 -10.19
N ARG A 657 -23.58 -2.36 -9.71
CA ARG A 657 -23.68 -2.62 -8.26
C ARG A 657 -22.46 -2.08 -7.49
N ASP A 658 -21.29 -2.09 -8.12
CA ASP A 658 -20.06 -1.61 -7.49
C ASP A 658 -20.04 -0.07 -7.41
N GLU A 659 -20.59 0.62 -8.40
CA GLU A 659 -20.82 2.07 -8.31
C GLU A 659 -21.80 2.41 -7.19
N ALA A 660 -22.90 1.66 -7.09
CA ALA A 660 -23.91 1.85 -6.06
C ALA A 660 -23.34 1.65 -4.65
N LYS A 661 -22.53 0.59 -4.46
CA LYS A 661 -21.82 0.33 -3.20
C LYS A 661 -20.86 1.46 -2.86
N ALA A 662 -20.00 1.83 -3.81
CA ALA A 662 -19.03 2.91 -3.61
C ALA A 662 -19.70 4.26 -3.31
N MET A 663 -20.87 4.51 -3.90
CA MET A 663 -21.68 5.69 -3.62
C MET A 663 -22.25 5.66 -2.20
N ALA A 664 -22.81 4.53 -1.78
CA ALA A 664 -23.36 4.33 -0.44
C ALA A 664 -22.27 4.52 0.65
N GLU A 665 -21.10 3.95 0.43
CA GLU A 665 -19.96 4.10 1.35
C GLU A 665 -19.47 5.56 1.47
N ARG A 666 -19.42 6.31 0.37
CA ARG A 666 -19.10 7.74 0.38
C ARG A 666 -20.12 8.55 1.18
N LEU A 667 -21.38 8.15 1.17
CA LEU A 667 -22.46 8.75 1.92
C LEU A 667 -22.56 8.24 3.37
N GLY A 668 -21.55 7.50 3.84
CA GLY A 668 -21.45 7.03 5.22
C GLY A 668 -22.32 5.80 5.54
N ALA A 669 -22.87 5.11 4.53
CA ALA A 669 -23.60 3.87 4.73
C ALA A 669 -22.64 2.68 4.93
N LYS A 670 -23.13 1.63 5.60
CA LYS A 670 -22.48 0.32 5.70
C LYS A 670 -23.02 -0.57 4.59
N VAL A 671 -22.16 -1.15 3.77
CA VAL A 671 -22.60 -2.05 2.69
C VAL A 671 -22.50 -3.49 3.15
N ALA A 672 -23.55 -4.28 2.94
CA ALA A 672 -23.57 -5.70 3.27
C ALA A 672 -23.83 -6.57 2.05
N GLY A 673 -23.18 -7.74 2.01
CA GLY A 673 -23.30 -8.70 0.91
C GLY A 673 -24.61 -9.47 0.91
N SER A 674 -25.32 -9.57 2.04
CA SER A 674 -26.60 -10.31 2.18
C SER A 674 -27.59 -9.58 3.08
N VAL A 675 -28.88 -9.86 2.87
CA VAL A 675 -29.96 -9.31 3.70
C VAL A 675 -30.05 -10.05 5.03
N SER A 676 -30.05 -9.30 6.14
CA SER A 676 -30.24 -9.79 7.50
C SER A 676 -31.19 -8.89 8.29
N LYS A 677 -31.50 -9.22 9.54
CA LYS A 677 -32.30 -8.36 10.44
C LYS A 677 -31.66 -6.99 10.72
N LYS A 678 -30.35 -6.86 10.48
CA LYS A 678 -29.59 -5.62 10.64
C LYS A 678 -29.51 -4.79 9.35
N THR A 679 -30.13 -5.25 8.26
CA THR A 679 -30.23 -4.49 7.02
C THR A 679 -31.31 -3.44 7.16
N ASP A 680 -30.96 -2.17 6.99
CA ASP A 680 -31.90 -1.05 7.09
C ASP A 680 -32.57 -0.76 5.75
N LEU A 681 -31.86 -1.03 4.63
CA LEU A 681 -32.36 -0.72 3.29
C LEU A 681 -31.88 -1.75 2.27
N LEU A 682 -32.81 -2.25 1.44
CA LEU A 682 -32.49 -3.03 0.25
C LEU A 682 -32.74 -2.19 -0.99
N VAL A 683 -31.73 -2.01 -1.83
CA VAL A 683 -31.87 -1.41 -3.16
C VAL A 683 -31.95 -2.54 -4.18
N ALA A 684 -33.09 -2.68 -4.84
CA ALA A 684 -33.42 -3.82 -5.66
C ALA A 684 -33.66 -3.43 -7.12
N GLY A 685 -32.75 -3.81 -8.01
CA GLY A 685 -32.94 -3.74 -9.45
C GLY A 685 -33.69 -4.96 -10.02
N PRO A 686 -33.95 -4.97 -11.34
CA PRO A 686 -34.55 -6.12 -12.02
C PRO A 686 -33.83 -7.45 -11.72
N GLY A 687 -34.60 -8.52 -11.46
CA GLY A 687 -34.04 -9.84 -11.16
C GLY A 687 -33.54 -10.03 -9.71
N ALA A 688 -33.93 -9.19 -8.77
CA ALA A 688 -33.52 -9.20 -7.36
C ALA A 688 -33.88 -10.50 -6.56
N GLY A 689 -34.69 -11.37 -7.08
CA GLY A 689 -34.90 -12.77 -6.68
C GLY A 689 -34.98 -13.06 -5.16
N SER A 690 -34.08 -13.92 -4.69
CA SER A 690 -34.11 -14.45 -3.31
C SER A 690 -33.86 -13.40 -2.22
N LYS A 691 -33.04 -12.36 -2.49
CA LYS A 691 -32.75 -11.31 -1.52
C LYS A 691 -33.96 -10.40 -1.29
N LEU A 692 -34.74 -10.11 -2.35
CA LEU A 692 -35.96 -9.33 -2.25
C LEU A 692 -37.01 -10.07 -1.38
N LYS A 693 -37.19 -11.39 -1.61
CA LYS A 693 -38.07 -12.22 -0.78
C LYS A 693 -37.61 -12.20 0.69
N LYS A 694 -36.29 -12.37 0.93
CA LYS A 694 -35.77 -12.37 2.28
C LYS A 694 -35.94 -11.01 2.97
N ALA A 695 -35.83 -9.90 2.24
CA ALA A 695 -36.06 -8.56 2.77
C ALA A 695 -37.53 -8.40 3.21
N ALA A 696 -38.50 -8.86 2.37
CA ALA A 696 -39.92 -8.86 2.71
C ALA A 696 -40.21 -9.70 3.94
N ASP A 697 -39.61 -10.90 4.04
CA ASP A 697 -39.77 -11.80 5.19
C ASP A 697 -39.24 -11.21 6.49
N LEU A 698 -38.22 -10.33 6.41
CA LEU A 698 -37.59 -9.68 7.56
C LEU A 698 -38.12 -8.27 7.83
N GLY A 699 -39.02 -7.74 7.00
CA GLY A 699 -39.56 -6.38 7.13
C GLY A 699 -38.53 -5.28 6.84
N VAL A 700 -37.55 -5.54 5.97
CA VAL A 700 -36.50 -4.57 5.57
C VAL A 700 -37.08 -3.64 4.49
N ASP A 701 -36.89 -2.34 4.66
CA ASP A 701 -37.30 -1.34 3.68
C ASP A 701 -36.65 -1.60 2.32
N THR A 702 -37.42 -1.54 1.26
CA THR A 702 -36.95 -1.83 -0.09
C THR A 702 -37.28 -0.67 -1.03
N VAL A 703 -36.27 -0.21 -1.78
CA VAL A 703 -36.41 0.78 -2.84
C VAL A 703 -35.87 0.20 -4.16
N ASP A 704 -36.34 0.72 -5.28
CA ASP A 704 -35.69 0.52 -6.57
C ASP A 704 -34.53 1.51 -6.78
N GLU A 705 -33.92 1.47 -7.95
CA GLU A 705 -32.79 2.35 -8.27
C GLU A 705 -33.18 3.83 -8.30
N ASP A 706 -34.41 4.15 -8.74
CA ASP A 706 -34.93 5.52 -8.73
C ASP A 706 -35.17 6.01 -7.31
N GLY A 707 -35.77 5.20 -6.47
CA GLY A 707 -35.95 5.50 -5.04
C GLY A 707 -34.64 5.63 -4.28
N TRP A 708 -33.59 4.93 -4.70
CA TRP A 708 -32.25 5.14 -4.16
C TRP A 708 -31.74 6.53 -4.48
N PHE A 709 -31.83 6.98 -5.74
CA PHE A 709 -31.38 8.33 -6.12
C PHE A 709 -32.22 9.43 -5.47
N GLU A 710 -33.55 9.24 -5.35
CA GLU A 710 -34.40 10.18 -4.62
C GLU A 710 -34.03 10.29 -3.14
N LEU A 711 -33.63 9.16 -2.53
CA LEU A 711 -33.24 9.13 -1.11
C LEU A 711 -31.92 9.86 -0.84
N ILE A 712 -30.97 9.77 -1.76
CA ILE A 712 -29.64 10.34 -1.54
C ILE A 712 -29.47 11.77 -2.11
N GLY A 713 -30.43 12.29 -2.89
CA GLY A 713 -30.46 13.66 -3.44
C GLY A 713 -29.87 13.71 -4.85
#